data_05cc70c3be01542c7528e2640512cb1f
#
_entry.id   05cc70c3be01542c7528e2640512cb1f
#
_cell.length_a   1.000
_cell.length_b   1.000
_cell.length_c   1.000
_cell.angle_alpha   90.00
_cell.angle_beta   90.00
_cell.angle_gamma   90.00
#
_symmetry.space_group_name_H-M   'P 1'
#
loop_
_entity.id
_entity.type
_entity.pdbx_description
1 polymer ?
#
loop_
_entity_poly.entity_id
_entity_poly.type
_entity_poly.pdbx_seq_one_letter_code
_entity_poly.pdbx_strand_id
1 'polypeptide(L)'
;MFKDHESGRYTVFHNDNEGFAEFISDTEIYIGFNSKSYDQYIAKGVVSGFSPEELKALNDYLIEGFQGWQYPPLSDSYFRLNNVDIRDDMYKELSLKAIEGHLGMNIVESSVDFTIDRPLTQAEIEEVIKYCKHDVDATEKIIELREDYIITKKNLGQRANIPTLKAISSTNAKLTAQMLGAKRKEWNDGREYVFPENLDTSVIPKEILDFFEQIHDDSIPDDELFKKSLEIEIAGMPCKFAWGGVHGSKLGYFEQRQGTRIIQNRDVSSLYPSLIEIYNYISRNVADPQIYFQMKRDRIEAKHNGNTQLAKDLKLPLNTLSGAQENEFNDLYDPLPTRSMRISGQLFITVLLMRLVNGCETFVPLNFNTDGLMYSIDESELPIVDKICAEWEKETKFELETDDIEKVWIKDVNNLLFVDMSGKVKTVGAYLNYGISIKGQWAINNSAIAVKKAIIEYMVNGASPDVTIAENDNIFDYQIIAKAGSKFERVYQLVDGEEVPMQKVNRVYATTDTKRGRLYKVKRENGSIAKIESLPDHCIIDNSNELSIDDIDKSYYIDLANRKIDDFRGIKKTKKGKTKMATKKKEEIETTTLNVYQKLNRARAMFLEENVKKTGKNMHLAFKFFELEDIVPPVTQIFNTVGLIGIVRFSNTTATITITNTDAPDDKIVFTSPFKVLEPIVSNTGKQATNEMQSLGSSITYMRRYLYMIAMDIVESDDFDGSVGSPSDTSTKAEPPKKTRPATVEERKETKSELTAPDDNATALQIKGLKRVLKELNTKNPSEEPYISQIILDSENFTNLTKTKCEELTQEVSSKLEKLG
;
A
#
# COMPACT_ATOMS: atom_id res chain seq x y z
N MET A 1 30.77 -19.25 0.97
CA MET A 1 30.64 -20.11 -0.22
C MET A 1 30.58 -19.26 -1.46
N PHE A 2 31.23 -19.69 -2.52
CA PHE A 2 31.25 -19.04 -3.83
C PHE A 2 30.97 -20.08 -4.92
N LYS A 3 30.49 -19.62 -6.05
CA LYS A 3 30.29 -20.41 -7.27
C LYS A 3 30.96 -19.67 -8.41
N ASP A 4 31.84 -20.34 -9.12
CA ASP A 4 32.43 -19.84 -10.34
C ASP A 4 31.38 -19.88 -11.46
N HIS A 5 31.08 -18.76 -12.06
CA HIS A 5 29.97 -18.61 -13.03
C HIS A 5 30.23 -19.38 -14.33
N GLU A 6 31.49 -19.47 -14.77
CA GLU A 6 31.81 -20.14 -16.04
C GLU A 6 31.87 -21.66 -15.89
N SER A 7 32.52 -22.17 -14.83
CA SER A 7 32.67 -23.60 -14.60
C SER A 7 31.55 -24.23 -13.79
N GLY A 8 30.72 -23.44 -13.11
CA GLY A 8 29.69 -23.91 -12.18
C GLY A 8 30.25 -24.56 -10.90
N ARG A 9 31.54 -24.45 -10.64
CA ARG A 9 32.22 -25.09 -9.50
C ARG A 9 32.05 -24.27 -8.24
N TYR A 10 31.75 -24.92 -7.10
CA TYR A 10 31.65 -24.31 -5.78
C TYR A 10 32.99 -24.34 -5.05
N THR A 11 33.29 -23.25 -4.33
CA THR A 11 34.38 -23.14 -3.36
C THR A 11 33.79 -22.82 -1.99
N VAL A 12 34.15 -23.63 -0.98
CA VAL A 12 33.64 -23.50 0.40
C VAL A 12 34.81 -23.30 1.33
N PHE A 13 34.76 -22.28 2.17
CA PHE A 13 35.71 -22.06 3.26
C PHE A 13 34.97 -22.33 4.57
N HIS A 14 35.50 -23.20 5.41
CA HIS A 14 34.99 -23.50 6.73
C HIS A 14 36.18 -23.51 7.71
N ASN A 15 36.24 -22.53 8.63
CA ASN A 15 37.37 -22.31 9.52
C ASN A 15 38.73 -22.18 8.80
N ASP A 16 38.71 -21.69 7.58
CA ASP A 16 39.87 -21.47 6.71
C ASP A 16 39.93 -19.98 6.30
N ASN A 17 40.33 -19.13 7.25
CA ASN A 17 40.41 -17.69 7.05
C ASN A 17 41.54 -17.29 6.11
N GLU A 18 42.68 -18.04 6.11
CA GLU A 18 43.83 -17.77 5.24
C GLU A 18 43.46 -18.06 3.79
N GLY A 19 42.94 -19.26 3.51
CA GLY A 19 42.49 -19.65 2.17
C GLY A 19 41.36 -18.72 1.65
N PHE A 20 40.45 -18.29 2.52
CA PHE A 20 39.44 -17.31 2.18
C PHE A 20 40.04 -15.95 1.79
N ALA A 21 40.99 -15.43 2.58
CA ALA A 21 41.65 -14.14 2.32
C ALA A 21 42.45 -14.18 1.00
N GLU A 22 43.17 -15.29 0.72
CA GLU A 22 43.88 -15.48 -0.54
C GLU A 22 42.91 -15.50 -1.73
N PHE A 23 41.85 -16.34 -1.65
CA PHE A 23 40.83 -16.43 -2.69
C PHE A 23 40.17 -15.07 -3.01
N ILE A 24 39.85 -14.32 -1.97
CA ILE A 24 39.17 -13.01 -2.14
C ILE A 24 40.08 -11.96 -2.76
N SER A 25 41.39 -12.06 -2.53
CA SER A 25 42.40 -11.17 -3.11
C SER A 25 42.63 -11.41 -4.59
N ASP A 26 42.47 -12.65 -5.05
CA ASP A 26 42.75 -13.08 -6.42
C ASP A 26 41.53 -12.90 -7.36
N THR A 27 40.34 -12.75 -6.83
CA THR A 27 39.11 -12.66 -7.64
C THR A 27 38.82 -11.24 -8.08
N GLU A 28 38.61 -11.01 -9.37
CA GLU A 28 38.41 -9.69 -9.96
C GLU A 28 37.06 -9.08 -9.59
N ILE A 29 36.00 -9.88 -9.64
CA ILE A 29 34.60 -9.39 -9.41
C ILE A 29 33.80 -10.44 -8.65
N TYR A 30 33.11 -9.99 -7.61
CA TYR A 30 32.12 -10.76 -6.87
C TYR A 30 30.72 -10.20 -7.15
N ILE A 31 29.77 -11.08 -7.35
CA ILE A 31 28.36 -10.71 -7.49
C ILE A 31 27.58 -11.42 -6.39
N GLY A 32 26.86 -10.66 -5.57
CA GLY A 32 26.05 -11.19 -4.49
C GLY A 32 24.68 -10.50 -4.40
N PHE A 33 23.80 -11.06 -3.59
CA PHE A 33 22.49 -10.49 -3.30
C PHE A 33 22.50 -9.84 -1.91
N ASN A 34 22.24 -8.55 -1.82
CA ASN A 34 22.37 -7.75 -0.58
C ASN A 34 23.81 -7.71 -0.01
N SER A 35 24.76 -8.05 -0.82
CA SER A 35 26.16 -8.29 -0.44
C SER A 35 26.87 -7.00 0.03
N LYS A 36 26.46 -5.83 -0.42
CA LYS A 36 26.97 -4.53 0.05
C LYS A 36 26.53 -4.18 1.47
N SER A 37 25.41 -4.75 1.92
CA SER A 37 24.88 -4.47 3.25
C SER A 37 25.31 -5.48 4.29
N TYR A 38 25.76 -6.67 3.87
CA TYR A 38 26.10 -7.76 4.78
C TYR A 38 27.43 -8.44 4.43
N ASP A 39 27.49 -9.20 3.32
CA ASP A 39 28.63 -10.10 3.00
C ASP A 39 29.97 -9.39 2.95
N GLN A 40 30.01 -8.16 2.40
CA GLN A 40 31.24 -7.38 2.32
C GLN A 40 31.82 -7.03 3.68
N TYR A 41 30.97 -6.85 4.71
CA TYR A 41 31.44 -6.53 6.07
C TYR A 41 31.93 -7.77 6.79
N ILE A 42 31.24 -8.91 6.61
CA ILE A 42 31.72 -10.19 7.14
C ILE A 42 33.07 -10.54 6.50
N ALA A 43 33.18 -10.46 5.17
CA ALA A 43 34.44 -10.67 4.45
C ALA A 43 35.54 -9.73 4.98
N LYS A 44 35.22 -8.46 5.19
CA LYS A 44 36.14 -7.47 5.75
C LYS A 44 36.63 -7.87 7.16
N GLY A 45 35.72 -8.37 8.02
CA GLY A 45 36.06 -8.87 9.36
C GLY A 45 37.02 -10.07 9.29
N VAL A 46 36.72 -11.05 8.44
CA VAL A 46 37.58 -12.23 8.24
C VAL A 46 38.99 -11.84 7.79
N VAL A 47 39.08 -10.98 6.76
CA VAL A 47 40.40 -10.51 6.24
C VAL A 47 41.14 -9.64 7.25
N SER A 48 40.39 -8.96 8.15
CA SER A 48 40.99 -8.16 9.25
C SER A 48 41.40 -9.02 10.44
N GLY A 49 41.19 -10.34 10.41
CA GLY A 49 41.64 -11.29 11.43
C GLY A 49 40.72 -11.37 12.65
N PHE A 50 39.42 -11.04 12.48
CA PHE A 50 38.45 -11.15 13.57
C PHE A 50 38.32 -12.60 14.07
N SER A 51 38.23 -12.77 15.39
CA SER A 51 37.89 -14.03 16.02
C SER A 51 36.45 -14.46 15.68
N PRO A 52 36.06 -15.71 15.90
CA PRO A 52 34.68 -16.17 15.74
C PRO A 52 33.66 -15.33 16.56
N GLU A 53 34.03 -14.93 17.77
CA GLU A 53 33.20 -14.10 18.67
C GLU A 53 33.03 -12.68 18.10
N GLU A 54 34.10 -12.08 17.57
CA GLU A 54 34.05 -10.76 16.93
C GLU A 54 33.23 -10.79 15.63
N LEU A 55 33.34 -11.88 14.85
CA LEU A 55 32.49 -12.08 13.65
C LEU A 55 31.03 -12.28 14.03
N LYS A 56 30.75 -12.98 15.15
CA LYS A 56 29.38 -13.12 15.66
C LYS A 56 28.82 -11.78 16.10
N ALA A 57 29.59 -10.98 16.83
CA ALA A 57 29.18 -9.64 17.25
C ALA A 57 28.91 -8.71 16.03
N LEU A 58 29.73 -8.78 14.99
CA LEU A 58 29.51 -8.07 13.73
C LEU A 58 28.22 -8.56 13.03
N ASN A 59 28.01 -9.89 12.95
CA ASN A 59 26.81 -10.49 12.40
C ASN A 59 25.55 -9.96 13.11
N ASP A 60 25.54 -10.00 14.44
CA ASP A 60 24.39 -9.55 15.25
C ASP A 60 24.10 -8.05 15.01
N TYR A 61 25.15 -7.23 14.99
CA TYR A 61 25.05 -5.80 14.65
C TYR A 61 24.41 -5.56 13.28
N LEU A 62 24.81 -6.33 12.25
CA LEU A 62 24.24 -6.19 10.90
C LEU A 62 22.79 -6.71 10.81
N ILE A 63 22.47 -7.81 11.50
CA ILE A 63 21.10 -8.39 11.54
C ILE A 63 20.13 -7.47 12.26
N GLU A 64 20.56 -6.74 13.29
CA GLU A 64 19.76 -5.71 13.97
C GLU A 64 19.44 -4.50 13.06
N GLY A 65 20.07 -4.42 11.89
CA GLY A 65 19.82 -3.40 10.86
C GLY A 65 20.75 -2.17 10.94
N PHE A 66 21.80 -2.27 11.73
CA PHE A 66 22.84 -1.22 11.77
C PHE A 66 23.71 -1.24 10.51
N GLN A 67 24.31 -0.11 10.21
CA GLN A 67 25.12 0.05 9.00
C GLN A 67 26.55 -0.44 9.27
N GLY A 68 27.03 -1.43 8.51
CA GLY A 68 28.36 -2.01 8.72
C GLY A 68 29.52 -1.02 8.59
N TRP A 69 29.37 0.09 7.87
CA TRP A 69 30.37 1.16 7.80
C TRP A 69 30.48 1.98 9.08
N GLN A 70 29.49 1.88 9.97
CA GLN A 70 29.50 2.53 11.30
C GLN A 70 30.02 1.59 12.40
N TYR A 71 30.38 0.33 12.07
CA TYR A 71 30.89 -0.62 13.06
C TYR A 71 32.33 -0.27 13.45
N PRO A 72 32.57 0.21 14.70
CA PRO A 72 33.88 0.81 15.06
C PRO A 72 35.08 -0.13 14.86
N PRO A 73 35.00 -1.46 15.17
CA PRO A 73 36.14 -2.35 14.95
C PRO A 73 36.58 -2.49 13.48
N LEU A 74 35.74 -2.11 12.52
CA LEU A 74 36.06 -2.12 11.09
C LEU A 74 36.53 -0.78 10.54
N SER A 75 36.56 0.30 11.35
CA SER A 75 36.88 1.66 10.89
C SER A 75 38.28 1.76 10.27
N ASP A 76 39.26 1.07 10.82
CA ASP A 76 40.68 1.13 10.42
C ASP A 76 41.06 0.14 9.32
N SER A 77 40.09 -0.71 8.90
CA SER A 77 40.36 -1.66 7.82
C SER A 77 40.21 -1.02 6.44
N TYR A 78 41.24 -1.08 5.63
CA TYR A 78 41.28 -0.58 4.25
C TYR A 78 40.77 -1.59 3.21
N PHE A 79 40.47 -2.81 3.62
CA PHE A 79 40.00 -3.85 2.69
C PHE A 79 38.67 -3.44 2.04
N ARG A 80 38.61 -3.56 0.72
CA ARG A 80 37.39 -3.35 -0.07
C ARG A 80 37.20 -4.52 -1.03
N LEU A 81 36.04 -5.18 -0.90
CA LEU A 81 35.64 -6.21 -1.83
C LEU A 81 35.24 -5.57 -3.18
N ASN A 82 35.69 -6.15 -4.29
CA ASN A 82 35.23 -5.80 -5.64
C ASN A 82 33.80 -6.33 -5.86
N ASN A 83 32.85 -5.71 -5.21
CA ASN A 83 31.51 -6.25 -4.99
C ASN A 83 30.47 -5.56 -5.88
N VAL A 84 29.71 -6.35 -6.63
CA VAL A 84 28.51 -5.94 -7.38
C VAL A 84 27.30 -6.53 -6.67
N ASP A 85 26.46 -5.69 -6.13
CA ASP A 85 25.22 -6.15 -5.48
C ASP A 85 24.11 -6.21 -6.52
N ILE A 86 23.68 -7.43 -6.84
CA ILE A 86 22.61 -7.62 -7.84
C ILE A 86 21.23 -7.15 -7.31
N ARG A 87 21.11 -6.87 -6.00
CA ARG A 87 19.92 -6.27 -5.40
C ARG A 87 19.81 -4.76 -5.64
N ASP A 88 20.89 -4.09 -6.04
CA ASP A 88 20.87 -2.66 -6.38
C ASP A 88 19.76 -2.37 -7.41
N ASP A 89 19.03 -1.25 -7.19
CA ASP A 89 17.94 -0.80 -8.06
C ASP A 89 16.77 -1.81 -8.20
N MET A 90 16.63 -2.73 -7.24
CA MET A 90 15.45 -3.58 -7.06
C MET A 90 14.42 -2.94 -6.10
N TYR A 91 13.17 -3.39 -6.23
CA TYR A 91 12.14 -3.06 -5.26
C TYR A 91 12.52 -3.57 -3.86
N LYS A 92 12.61 -2.65 -2.90
CA LYS A 92 13.18 -2.91 -1.57
C LYS A 92 12.49 -4.00 -0.77
N GLU A 93 11.19 -4.21 -1.01
CA GLU A 93 10.41 -5.23 -0.31
C GLU A 93 10.68 -6.67 -0.80
N LEU A 94 11.39 -6.85 -1.90
CA LEU A 94 11.77 -8.17 -2.38
C LEU A 94 12.96 -8.73 -1.58
N SER A 95 12.79 -9.92 -1.02
CA SER A 95 13.86 -10.74 -0.44
C SER A 95 14.23 -11.87 -1.41
N LEU A 96 15.43 -12.46 -1.25
CA LEU A 96 15.86 -13.60 -2.06
C LEU A 96 14.80 -14.71 -2.06
N LYS A 97 14.32 -15.10 -0.86
CA LYS A 97 13.28 -16.14 -0.69
C LYS A 97 11.95 -15.82 -1.39
N ALA A 98 11.55 -14.55 -1.42
CA ALA A 98 10.37 -14.14 -2.17
C ALA A 98 10.58 -14.25 -3.68
N ILE A 99 11.77 -13.93 -4.18
CA ILE A 99 12.14 -14.09 -5.59
C ILE A 99 12.16 -15.58 -5.96
N GLU A 100 12.78 -16.46 -5.14
CA GLU A 100 12.74 -17.91 -5.31
C GLU A 100 11.29 -18.40 -5.50
N GLY A 101 10.40 -17.97 -4.61
CA GLY A 101 8.99 -18.32 -4.72
C GLY A 101 8.34 -17.86 -6.02
N HIS A 102 8.56 -16.60 -6.42
CA HIS A 102 8.02 -16.07 -7.67
C HIS A 102 8.60 -16.74 -8.92
N LEU A 103 9.83 -17.27 -8.84
CA LEU A 103 10.48 -18.00 -9.93
C LEU A 103 10.10 -19.49 -9.99
N GLY A 104 9.28 -19.98 -9.05
CA GLY A 104 8.93 -21.40 -8.98
C GLY A 104 10.08 -22.29 -8.45
N MET A 105 11.13 -21.70 -7.88
CA MET A 105 12.18 -22.43 -7.21
C MET A 105 11.70 -22.93 -5.84
N ASN A 106 12.36 -23.93 -5.26
CA ASN A 106 12.13 -24.29 -3.86
C ASN A 106 12.42 -23.09 -2.97
N ILE A 107 11.58 -22.85 -1.95
CA ILE A 107 11.81 -21.81 -0.95
C ILE A 107 12.42 -22.49 0.27
N VAL A 108 13.71 -22.28 0.48
CA VAL A 108 14.46 -22.93 1.55
C VAL A 108 14.93 -21.88 2.55
N GLU A 109 14.48 -22.00 3.82
CA GLU A 109 15.05 -21.26 4.95
C GLU A 109 15.81 -22.26 5.84
N SER A 110 16.95 -21.84 6.40
CA SER A 110 17.72 -22.69 7.31
C SER A 110 16.94 -22.94 8.60
N SER A 111 16.98 -24.19 9.09
CA SER A 111 16.47 -24.52 10.42
C SER A 111 17.46 -24.11 11.52
N VAL A 112 18.73 -23.85 11.17
CA VAL A 112 19.77 -23.41 12.09
C VAL A 112 19.55 -21.93 12.40
N ASP A 113 19.32 -21.62 13.68
CA ASP A 113 19.07 -20.25 14.15
C ASP A 113 20.37 -19.41 14.04
N PHE A 114 20.29 -18.28 13.37
CA PHE A 114 21.41 -17.33 13.25
C PHE A 114 21.82 -16.66 14.57
N THR A 115 21.02 -16.81 15.63
CA THR A 115 21.33 -16.28 16.97
C THR A 115 22.08 -17.27 17.86
N ILE A 116 22.39 -18.49 17.36
CA ILE A 116 23.17 -19.49 18.11
C ILE A 116 24.50 -18.88 18.56
N ASP A 117 24.81 -19.06 19.85
CA ASP A 117 26.03 -18.57 20.53
C ASP A 117 27.03 -19.69 20.91
N ARG A 118 26.87 -20.86 20.33
CA ARG A 118 27.73 -22.04 20.48
C ARG A 118 28.27 -22.52 19.12
N PRO A 119 29.35 -23.30 19.12
CA PRO A 119 29.80 -24.01 17.91
C PRO A 119 28.68 -24.86 17.31
N LEU A 120 28.57 -24.86 15.99
CA LEU A 120 27.63 -25.70 15.25
C LEU A 120 28.06 -27.17 15.32
N THR A 121 27.09 -28.07 15.37
CA THR A 121 27.31 -29.50 15.18
C THR A 121 27.61 -29.81 13.72
N GLN A 122 28.19 -30.97 13.43
CA GLN A 122 28.51 -31.40 12.07
C GLN A 122 27.26 -31.43 11.16
N ALA A 123 26.12 -31.88 11.68
CA ALA A 123 24.85 -31.89 10.96
C ALA A 123 24.33 -30.47 10.64
N GLU A 124 24.47 -29.53 11.57
CA GLU A 124 24.10 -28.10 11.36
C GLU A 124 25.03 -27.48 10.30
N ILE A 125 26.32 -27.78 10.32
CA ILE A 125 27.27 -27.30 9.30
C ILE A 125 26.87 -27.80 7.91
N GLU A 126 26.55 -29.09 7.77
CA GLU A 126 26.11 -29.67 6.48
C GLU A 126 24.81 -29.00 5.99
N GLU A 127 23.88 -28.72 6.89
CA GLU A 127 22.66 -28.00 6.57
C GLU A 127 22.93 -26.57 6.10
N VAL A 128 23.76 -25.81 6.83
CA VAL A 128 24.17 -24.45 6.45
C VAL A 128 24.88 -24.45 5.08
N ILE A 129 25.75 -25.40 4.81
CA ILE A 129 26.42 -25.54 3.49
C ILE A 129 25.39 -25.78 2.38
N LYS A 130 24.41 -26.67 2.60
CA LYS A 130 23.32 -26.92 1.64
C LYS A 130 22.47 -25.69 1.42
N TYR A 131 22.14 -24.98 2.49
CA TYR A 131 21.38 -23.73 2.45
C TYR A 131 22.14 -22.64 1.67
N CYS A 132 23.42 -22.41 1.98
CA CYS A 132 24.26 -21.44 1.27
C CYS A 132 24.38 -21.77 -0.23
N LYS A 133 24.48 -23.07 -0.58
CA LYS A 133 24.51 -23.50 -1.98
C LYS A 133 23.23 -23.08 -2.70
N HIS A 134 22.08 -23.29 -2.09
CA HIS A 134 20.79 -22.91 -2.64
C HIS A 134 20.68 -21.39 -2.86
N ASP A 135 21.16 -20.57 -1.89
CA ASP A 135 21.16 -19.12 -2.00
C ASP A 135 22.07 -18.61 -3.13
N VAL A 136 23.23 -19.25 -3.32
CA VAL A 136 24.12 -18.92 -4.42
C VAL A 136 23.49 -19.25 -5.77
N ASP A 137 22.86 -20.43 -5.92
CA ASP A 137 22.15 -20.82 -7.15
C ASP A 137 20.97 -19.88 -7.46
N ALA A 138 20.21 -19.47 -6.43
CA ALA A 138 19.16 -18.48 -6.58
C ALA A 138 19.71 -17.11 -7.01
N THR A 139 20.84 -16.69 -6.45
CA THR A 139 21.52 -15.43 -6.83
C THR A 139 22.00 -15.49 -8.28
N GLU A 140 22.58 -16.58 -8.72
CA GLU A 140 22.98 -16.79 -10.12
C GLU A 140 21.78 -16.66 -11.07
N LYS A 141 20.63 -17.27 -10.70
CA LYS A 141 19.41 -17.14 -11.49
C LYS A 141 18.93 -15.71 -11.62
N ILE A 142 19.11 -14.90 -10.59
CA ILE A 142 18.79 -13.48 -10.64
C ILE A 142 19.78 -12.73 -11.53
N ILE A 143 21.06 -13.07 -11.53
CA ILE A 143 22.07 -12.50 -12.42
C ILE A 143 21.67 -12.70 -13.88
N GLU A 144 21.30 -13.94 -14.26
CA GLU A 144 20.81 -14.27 -15.61
C GLU A 144 19.60 -13.38 -16.01
N LEU A 145 18.62 -13.23 -15.11
CA LEU A 145 17.43 -12.43 -15.36
C LEU A 145 17.72 -10.92 -15.43
N ARG A 146 18.86 -10.48 -14.94
CA ARG A 146 19.34 -9.11 -14.92
C ARG A 146 20.57 -8.85 -15.78
N GLU A 147 20.91 -9.76 -16.68
CA GLU A 147 22.05 -9.63 -17.57
C GLU A 147 22.03 -8.30 -18.33
N ASP A 148 20.89 -7.93 -18.89
CA ASP A 148 20.67 -6.64 -19.56
C ASP A 148 21.01 -5.43 -18.67
N TYR A 149 20.75 -5.52 -17.38
CA TYR A 149 21.08 -4.46 -16.41
C TYR A 149 22.60 -4.28 -16.27
N ILE A 150 23.35 -5.38 -16.22
CA ILE A 150 24.80 -5.37 -16.15
C ILE A 150 25.42 -4.87 -17.46
N ILE A 151 24.93 -5.37 -18.60
CA ILE A 151 25.37 -4.95 -19.96
C ILE A 151 25.15 -3.46 -20.15
N THR A 152 23.96 -2.97 -19.86
CA THR A 152 23.63 -1.52 -19.96
C THR A 152 24.60 -0.65 -19.16
N LYS A 153 24.89 -1.02 -17.90
CA LYS A 153 25.84 -0.26 -17.08
C LYS A 153 27.28 -0.31 -17.60
N LYS A 154 27.69 -1.48 -18.10
CA LYS A 154 29.02 -1.63 -18.75
C LYS A 154 29.12 -0.70 -19.97
N ASN A 155 28.14 -0.71 -20.87
CA ASN A 155 28.11 0.14 -22.05
C ASN A 155 28.11 1.64 -21.69
N LEU A 156 27.30 2.05 -20.72
CA LEU A 156 27.27 3.42 -20.24
C LEU A 156 28.59 3.84 -19.61
N GLY A 157 29.21 2.95 -18.83
CA GLY A 157 30.53 3.19 -18.23
C GLY A 157 31.61 3.41 -19.31
N GLN A 158 31.65 2.55 -20.33
CA GLN A 158 32.59 2.70 -21.47
C GLN A 158 32.37 4.03 -22.18
N ARG A 159 31.14 4.41 -22.46
CA ARG A 159 30.78 5.68 -23.10
C ARG A 159 31.20 6.91 -22.29
N ALA A 160 31.17 6.83 -20.97
CA ALA A 160 31.53 7.91 -20.06
C ALA A 160 32.97 7.81 -19.53
N ASN A 161 33.81 6.90 -20.05
CA ASN A 161 35.18 6.64 -19.57
C ASN A 161 35.22 6.30 -18.05
N ILE A 162 34.20 5.60 -17.54
CA ILE A 162 34.13 5.10 -16.18
C ILE A 162 34.62 3.65 -16.18
N PRO A 163 35.56 3.24 -15.31
CA PRO A 163 36.01 1.85 -15.22
C PRO A 163 34.84 0.87 -15.05
N THR A 164 34.88 -0.26 -15.75
CA THR A 164 33.78 -1.23 -15.81
C THR A 164 33.30 -1.64 -14.44
N LEU A 165 34.17 -2.05 -13.54
CA LEU A 165 33.79 -2.42 -12.16
C LEU A 165 33.04 -1.27 -11.45
N LYS A 166 33.55 -0.04 -11.58
CA LYS A 166 32.91 1.13 -10.95
C LYS A 166 31.52 1.39 -11.54
N ALA A 167 31.35 1.22 -12.86
CA ALA A 167 30.06 1.40 -13.52
C ALA A 167 29.03 0.34 -13.06
N ILE A 168 29.37 -0.96 -13.12
CA ILE A 168 28.45 -2.05 -12.78
C ILE A 168 28.15 -2.13 -11.29
N SER A 169 29.09 -1.73 -10.42
CA SER A 169 28.89 -1.69 -8.96
C SER A 169 28.18 -0.44 -8.45
N SER A 170 27.93 0.59 -9.29
CA SER A 170 27.19 1.78 -8.90
C SER A 170 25.68 1.54 -9.04
N THR A 171 24.85 2.14 -8.17
CA THR A 171 23.40 2.24 -8.45
C THR A 171 23.14 3.10 -9.68
N ASN A 172 21.96 2.98 -10.29
CA ASN A 172 21.59 3.79 -11.47
C ASN A 172 21.76 5.30 -11.20
N ALA A 173 21.31 5.75 -10.03
CA ALA A 173 21.43 7.15 -9.63
C ALA A 173 22.89 7.60 -9.48
N LYS A 174 23.76 6.76 -8.90
CA LYS A 174 25.18 7.04 -8.73
C LYS A 174 25.92 7.03 -10.08
N LEU A 175 25.62 6.07 -10.94
CA LEU A 175 26.21 6.01 -12.29
C LEU A 175 25.82 7.25 -13.11
N THR A 176 24.54 7.66 -13.05
CA THR A 176 24.06 8.86 -13.72
C THR A 176 24.78 10.11 -13.25
N ALA A 177 24.96 10.26 -11.93
CA ALA A 177 25.74 11.38 -11.35
C ALA A 177 27.19 11.40 -11.86
N GLN A 178 27.85 10.25 -11.93
CA GLN A 178 29.21 10.12 -12.43
C GLN A 178 29.32 10.45 -13.92
N MET A 179 28.36 9.98 -14.74
CA MET A 179 28.30 10.28 -16.17
C MET A 179 28.13 11.76 -16.45
N LEU A 180 27.38 12.46 -15.62
CA LEU A 180 27.14 13.91 -15.73
C LEU A 180 28.23 14.75 -15.02
N GLY A 181 29.22 14.12 -14.39
CA GLY A 181 30.26 14.83 -13.66
C GLY A 181 29.73 15.68 -12.51
N ALA A 182 28.64 15.25 -11.88
CA ALA A 182 27.97 16.00 -10.81
C ALA A 182 28.89 16.14 -9.60
N LYS A 183 28.88 17.33 -9.00
CA LYS A 183 29.60 17.64 -7.76
C LYS A 183 28.63 18.27 -6.78
N ARG A 184 28.39 17.58 -5.68
CA ARG A 184 27.45 18.02 -4.64
C ARG A 184 27.77 19.43 -4.13
N LYS A 185 26.73 20.26 -4.09
CA LYS A 185 26.70 21.55 -3.40
C LYS A 185 25.45 21.57 -2.52
N GLU A 186 25.46 22.38 -1.51
CA GLU A 186 24.26 22.62 -0.69
C GLU A 186 23.43 23.76 -1.29
N TRP A 187 22.11 23.53 -1.38
CA TRP A 187 21.14 24.47 -1.90
C TRP A 187 20.00 24.64 -0.89
N ASN A 188 19.69 25.90 -0.53
CA ASN A 188 18.66 26.22 0.47
C ASN A 188 17.44 26.92 -0.14
N ASP A 189 17.36 26.97 -1.46
CA ASP A 189 16.34 27.68 -2.24
C ASP A 189 15.24 26.76 -2.80
N GLY A 190 15.05 25.60 -2.22
CA GLY A 190 14.11 24.60 -2.71
C GLY A 190 12.63 25.04 -2.73
N ARG A 191 12.29 26.19 -2.15
CA ARG A 191 10.95 26.79 -2.16
C ARG A 191 10.82 27.98 -3.12
N GLU A 192 11.89 28.41 -3.79
CA GLU A 192 11.89 29.54 -4.72
C GLU A 192 11.39 29.16 -6.13
N TYR A 193 10.32 28.37 -6.17
CA TYR A 193 9.66 27.99 -7.42
C TYR A 193 8.94 29.21 -8.04
N VAL A 194 9.07 29.35 -9.35
CA VAL A 194 8.35 30.36 -10.14
C VAL A 194 7.64 29.66 -11.28
N PHE A 195 6.38 30.04 -11.53
CA PHE A 195 5.66 29.54 -12.70
C PHE A 195 6.37 29.91 -14.01
N PRO A 196 6.49 28.96 -14.96
CA PRO A 196 7.03 29.27 -16.27
C PRO A 196 6.28 30.42 -16.96
N GLU A 197 6.98 31.33 -17.61
CA GLU A 197 6.38 32.50 -18.28
C GLU A 197 5.35 32.14 -19.35
N ASN A 198 5.51 31.00 -20.01
CA ASN A 198 4.60 30.50 -21.03
C ASN A 198 3.48 29.59 -20.51
N LEU A 199 3.33 29.49 -19.16
CA LEU A 199 2.25 28.74 -18.54
C LEU A 199 0.96 29.58 -18.57
N ASP A 200 -0.07 29.10 -19.26
CA ASP A 200 -1.39 29.73 -19.29
C ASP A 200 -2.14 29.46 -17.98
N THR A 201 -1.91 30.29 -16.99
CA THR A 201 -2.58 30.17 -15.67
C THR A 201 -4.08 30.55 -15.72
N SER A 202 -4.53 31.22 -16.78
CA SER A 202 -5.92 31.72 -16.90
C SER A 202 -6.95 30.61 -17.02
N VAL A 203 -6.54 29.44 -17.53
CA VAL A 203 -7.44 28.27 -17.70
C VAL A 203 -7.37 27.29 -16.53
N ILE A 204 -6.38 27.42 -15.64
CA ILE A 204 -6.20 26.52 -14.49
C ILE A 204 -7.15 26.92 -13.36
N PRO A 205 -7.88 25.96 -12.73
CA PRO A 205 -8.66 26.25 -11.55
C PRO A 205 -7.83 26.91 -10.44
N LYS A 206 -8.37 27.97 -9.84
CA LYS A 206 -7.67 28.78 -8.84
C LYS A 206 -7.18 27.94 -7.65
N GLU A 207 -7.96 26.95 -7.23
CA GLU A 207 -7.63 26.04 -6.14
C GLU A 207 -6.33 25.25 -6.40
N ILE A 208 -6.04 24.94 -7.65
CA ILE A 208 -4.79 24.24 -8.03
C ILE A 208 -3.60 25.21 -7.96
N LEU A 209 -3.78 26.44 -8.42
CA LEU A 209 -2.73 27.47 -8.32
C LEU A 209 -2.44 27.80 -6.85
N ASP A 210 -3.50 28.05 -6.05
CA ASP A 210 -3.38 28.32 -4.60
C ASP A 210 -2.73 27.15 -3.84
N PHE A 211 -2.93 25.88 -4.27
CA PHE A 211 -2.26 24.73 -3.69
C PHE A 211 -0.74 24.78 -3.91
N PHE A 212 -0.29 25.07 -5.11
CA PHE A 212 1.15 25.12 -5.41
C PHE A 212 1.82 26.41 -4.90
N GLU A 213 1.08 27.53 -4.77
CA GLU A 213 1.58 28.77 -4.15
C GLU A 213 1.94 28.58 -2.67
N GLN A 214 1.39 27.55 -1.98
CA GLN A 214 1.77 27.24 -0.60
C GLN A 214 3.27 26.90 -0.45
N ILE A 215 4.00 26.66 -1.55
CA ILE A 215 5.46 26.43 -1.50
C ILE A 215 6.21 27.63 -0.91
N HIS A 216 5.65 28.84 -1.05
CA HIS A 216 6.23 30.09 -0.55
C HIS A 216 5.85 30.41 0.90
N ASP A 217 5.02 29.57 1.54
CA ASP A 217 4.61 29.77 2.94
C ASP A 217 5.64 29.15 3.90
N ASP A 218 6.61 29.92 4.34
CA ASP A 218 7.64 29.49 5.27
C ASP A 218 7.09 29.14 6.67
N SER A 219 5.83 29.46 6.97
CA SER A 219 5.20 29.07 8.23
C SER A 219 4.89 27.57 8.29
N ILE A 220 4.85 26.86 7.13
CA ILE A 220 4.56 25.44 7.03
C ILE A 220 5.89 24.67 6.94
N PRO A 221 6.21 23.77 7.88
CA PRO A 221 7.40 22.93 7.79
C PRO A 221 7.42 22.03 6.56
N ASP A 222 8.59 21.71 6.00
CA ASP A 222 8.76 20.88 4.80
C ASP A 222 8.10 19.49 4.96
N ASP A 223 8.24 18.86 6.12
CA ASP A 223 7.69 17.54 6.41
C ASP A 223 6.15 17.53 6.53
N GLU A 224 5.53 18.69 6.69
CA GLU A 224 4.09 18.90 6.64
C GLU A 224 3.64 19.32 5.23
N LEU A 225 4.28 20.33 4.64
CA LEU A 225 3.94 20.87 3.33
C LEU A 225 3.93 19.76 2.25
N PHE A 226 5.04 19.03 2.12
CA PHE A 226 5.21 18.02 1.07
C PHE A 226 4.41 16.73 1.29
N LYS A 227 3.67 16.61 2.39
CA LYS A 227 2.67 15.55 2.60
C LYS A 227 1.26 15.96 2.19
N LYS A 228 1.01 17.27 1.95
CA LYS A 228 -0.31 17.75 1.54
C LYS A 228 -0.67 17.29 0.12
N SER A 229 -1.94 17.21 -0.15
CA SER A 229 -2.52 16.98 -1.48
C SER A 229 -3.85 17.72 -1.60
N LEU A 230 -4.19 18.10 -2.83
CA LEU A 230 -5.47 18.70 -3.19
C LEU A 230 -6.30 17.67 -3.95
N GLU A 231 -7.53 17.44 -3.52
CA GLU A 231 -8.51 16.64 -4.24
C GLU A 231 -9.58 17.57 -4.83
N ILE A 232 -9.79 17.50 -6.15
CA ILE A 232 -10.71 18.32 -6.92
C ILE A 232 -11.35 17.49 -8.02
N GLU A 233 -12.57 17.85 -8.43
CA GLU A 233 -13.25 17.21 -9.56
C GLU A 233 -13.11 18.07 -10.81
N ILE A 234 -12.64 17.47 -11.92
CA ILE A 234 -12.54 18.14 -13.24
C ILE A 234 -13.40 17.37 -14.23
N ALA A 235 -14.42 18.02 -14.77
CA ALA A 235 -15.36 17.42 -15.73
C ALA A 235 -15.90 16.03 -15.31
N GLY A 236 -16.28 15.90 -14.03
CA GLY A 236 -16.82 14.67 -13.46
C GLY A 236 -15.78 13.57 -13.26
N MET A 237 -14.49 13.91 -13.25
CA MET A 237 -13.37 13.01 -12.92
C MET A 237 -12.69 13.49 -11.64
N PRO A 238 -12.65 12.67 -10.58
CA PRO A 238 -11.89 13.01 -9.38
C PRO A 238 -10.39 13.03 -9.69
N CYS A 239 -9.73 14.13 -9.33
CA CYS A 239 -8.31 14.37 -9.52
C CYS A 239 -7.64 14.65 -8.16
N LYS A 240 -6.40 14.20 -8.01
CA LYS A 240 -5.58 14.46 -6.85
C LYS A 240 -4.24 15.03 -7.27
N PHE A 241 -3.97 16.27 -6.85
CA PHE A 241 -2.69 16.94 -7.03
C PHE A 241 -1.85 16.75 -5.77
N ALA A 242 -0.58 16.45 -5.96
CA ALA A 242 0.39 16.33 -4.88
C ALA A 242 1.74 16.87 -5.36
N TRP A 243 2.67 17.07 -4.46
CA TRP A 243 4.00 17.62 -4.79
C TRP A 243 4.84 16.72 -5.71
N GLY A 244 4.49 15.42 -5.80
CA GLY A 244 5.18 14.45 -6.65
C GLY A 244 4.56 14.24 -8.04
N GLY A 245 3.29 14.58 -8.21
CA GLY A 245 2.56 14.34 -9.46
C GLY A 245 1.06 14.48 -9.30
N VAL A 246 0.34 14.46 -10.42
CA VAL A 246 -1.12 14.49 -10.48
C VAL A 246 -1.69 13.16 -10.95
N HIS A 247 -2.83 12.77 -10.39
CA HIS A 247 -3.58 11.60 -10.79
C HIS A 247 -5.08 11.91 -10.79
N GLY A 248 -5.76 11.54 -11.87
CA GLY A 248 -7.22 11.61 -11.97
C GLY A 248 -7.75 10.39 -12.71
N SER A 249 -8.92 9.90 -12.34
CA SER A 249 -9.49 8.75 -13.03
C SER A 249 -10.98 8.62 -12.77
N LYS A 250 -11.73 8.18 -13.77
CA LYS A 250 -13.05 7.58 -13.55
C LYS A 250 -12.87 6.31 -12.72
N LEU A 251 -13.83 6.00 -11.86
CA LEU A 251 -13.77 4.85 -10.96
C LEU A 251 -14.79 3.80 -11.35
N GLY A 252 -14.37 2.53 -11.47
CA GLY A 252 -15.25 1.43 -11.83
C GLY A 252 -15.94 1.67 -13.18
N TYR A 253 -15.17 2.06 -14.19
CA TYR A 253 -15.68 2.57 -15.46
C TYR A 253 -15.29 1.65 -16.61
N PHE A 254 -16.20 1.49 -17.56
CA PHE A 254 -15.97 0.80 -18.84
C PHE A 254 -16.49 1.66 -19.97
N GLU A 255 -15.70 1.76 -21.03
CA GLU A 255 -16.13 2.35 -22.30
C GLU A 255 -15.53 1.58 -23.47
N GLN A 256 -16.31 1.46 -24.55
CA GLN A 256 -15.90 0.90 -25.82
C GLN A 256 -16.27 1.87 -26.92
N ARG A 257 -15.42 2.00 -27.92
CA ARG A 257 -15.69 2.78 -29.13
C ARG A 257 -16.98 2.33 -29.79
N GLN A 258 -17.92 3.25 -30.03
CA GLN A 258 -19.23 2.94 -30.60
C GLN A 258 -19.75 4.12 -31.41
N GLY A 259 -20.18 3.88 -32.67
CA GLY A 259 -20.66 4.93 -33.55
C GLY A 259 -19.58 5.98 -33.83
N THR A 260 -19.91 7.24 -33.60
CA THR A 260 -18.98 8.38 -33.69
C THR A 260 -18.16 8.62 -32.43
N ARG A 261 -18.47 7.90 -31.34
CA ARG A 261 -17.73 8.02 -30.07
C ARG A 261 -16.41 7.27 -30.14
N ILE A 262 -15.30 7.98 -29.98
CA ILE A 262 -13.95 7.45 -30.01
C ILE A 262 -13.25 7.62 -28.65
N ILE A 263 -12.20 6.82 -28.42
CA ILE A 263 -11.37 6.89 -27.23
C ILE A 263 -9.92 7.09 -27.67
N GLN A 264 -9.25 8.09 -27.12
CA GLN A 264 -7.82 8.34 -27.35
C GLN A 264 -7.06 8.50 -26.04
N ASN A 265 -5.79 8.10 -26.08
CA ASN A 265 -4.81 8.43 -25.04
C ASN A 265 -3.74 9.32 -25.67
N ARG A 266 -3.44 10.47 -25.04
CA ARG A 266 -2.38 11.38 -25.46
C ARG A 266 -1.38 11.53 -24.33
N ASP A 267 -0.17 11.06 -24.59
CA ASP A 267 0.94 11.11 -23.63
C ASP A 267 2.04 12.04 -24.13
N VAL A 268 2.64 12.80 -23.21
CA VAL A 268 3.80 13.65 -23.56
C VAL A 268 5.04 12.78 -23.75
N SER A 269 5.61 12.83 -24.94
CA SER A 269 6.84 12.09 -25.26
C SER A 269 7.99 12.52 -24.35
N SER A 270 8.40 11.62 -23.46
CA SER A 270 9.51 11.86 -22.52
C SER A 270 9.38 13.16 -21.71
N LEU A 271 8.24 13.38 -21.01
CA LEU A 271 7.91 14.62 -20.29
C LEU A 271 9.05 15.17 -19.45
N TYR A 272 9.57 14.39 -18.47
CA TYR A 272 10.64 14.89 -17.59
C TYR A 272 11.93 15.23 -18.33
N PRO A 273 12.47 14.41 -19.24
CA PRO A 273 13.59 14.81 -20.09
C PRO A 273 13.33 16.07 -20.93
N SER A 274 12.10 16.28 -21.37
CA SER A 274 11.74 17.48 -22.11
C SER A 274 11.67 18.73 -21.22
N LEU A 275 11.07 18.64 -20.04
CA LEU A 275 11.09 19.70 -19.03
C LEU A 275 12.51 20.08 -18.61
N ILE A 276 13.37 19.08 -18.39
CA ILE A 276 14.77 19.29 -18.01
C ILE A 276 15.52 20.06 -19.10
N GLU A 277 15.30 19.73 -20.38
CA GLU A 277 15.99 20.40 -21.49
C GLU A 277 15.41 21.79 -21.79
N ILE A 278 14.07 21.92 -21.88
CA ILE A 278 13.40 23.16 -22.32
C ILE A 278 13.49 24.25 -21.25
N TYR A 279 13.28 23.88 -19.98
CA TYR A 279 13.25 24.82 -18.85
C TYR A 279 14.53 24.79 -18.00
N ASN A 280 15.54 24.03 -18.44
CA ASN A 280 16.81 23.85 -17.73
C ASN A 280 16.63 23.36 -16.27
N TYR A 281 15.69 22.45 -16.03
CA TYR A 281 15.45 21.85 -14.71
C TYR A 281 16.42 20.69 -14.38
N ILE A 282 17.65 20.80 -14.90
CA ILE A 282 18.75 19.91 -14.54
C ILE A 282 19.39 20.39 -13.23
N SER A 283 19.90 19.47 -12.43
CA SER A 283 20.64 19.80 -11.20
C SER A 283 21.79 20.78 -11.49
N ARG A 284 21.87 21.85 -10.73
CA ARG A 284 22.95 22.86 -10.77
C ARG A 284 24.29 22.30 -10.27
N ASN A 285 24.29 21.06 -9.79
CA ASN A 285 25.51 20.29 -9.48
C ASN A 285 26.20 19.74 -10.73
N VAL A 286 25.52 19.76 -11.88
CA VAL A 286 26.07 19.37 -13.20
C VAL A 286 26.73 20.60 -13.85
N ALA A 287 28.02 20.51 -14.09
CA ALA A 287 28.78 21.63 -14.66
C ALA A 287 28.45 21.89 -16.14
N ASP A 288 28.19 20.84 -16.91
CA ASP A 288 27.83 20.90 -18.33
C ASP A 288 26.52 20.16 -18.62
N PRO A 289 25.37 20.87 -18.62
CA PRO A 289 24.07 20.31 -18.97
C PRO A 289 24.01 19.71 -20.38
N GLN A 290 24.88 20.14 -21.31
CA GLN A 290 24.87 19.66 -22.70
C GLN A 290 25.13 18.15 -22.79
N ILE A 291 25.85 17.57 -21.83
CA ILE A 291 26.05 16.11 -21.75
C ILE A 291 24.71 15.39 -21.71
N TYR A 292 23.78 15.83 -20.87
CA TYR A 292 22.43 15.23 -20.74
C TYR A 292 21.59 15.47 -21.99
N PHE A 293 21.59 16.69 -22.52
CA PHE A 293 20.84 17.04 -23.71
C PHE A 293 21.33 16.27 -24.93
N GLN A 294 22.65 16.03 -25.03
CA GLN A 294 23.22 15.19 -26.11
C GLN A 294 22.80 13.72 -25.92
N MET A 295 22.75 13.17 -24.73
CA MET A 295 22.23 11.80 -24.49
C MET A 295 20.78 11.67 -24.97
N LYS A 296 19.94 12.69 -24.76
CA LYS A 296 18.55 12.70 -25.26
C LYS A 296 18.51 12.67 -26.81
N ARG A 297 19.29 13.51 -27.48
CA ARG A 297 19.40 13.54 -28.93
C ARG A 297 19.91 12.21 -29.51
N ASP A 298 21.01 11.69 -28.94
CA ASP A 298 21.59 10.40 -29.30
C ASP A 298 20.59 9.25 -29.19
N ARG A 299 19.75 9.25 -28.12
CA ARG A 299 18.72 8.25 -27.96
C ARG A 299 17.63 8.34 -29.03
N ILE A 300 17.19 9.54 -29.38
CA ILE A 300 16.21 9.76 -30.43
C ILE A 300 16.77 9.26 -31.74
N GLU A 301 17.99 9.65 -32.09
CA GLU A 301 18.70 9.21 -33.30
C GLU A 301 18.87 7.68 -33.33
N ALA A 302 19.27 7.07 -32.21
CA ALA A 302 19.39 5.62 -32.08
C ALA A 302 18.07 4.89 -32.35
N LYS A 303 16.94 5.44 -31.87
CA LYS A 303 15.61 4.90 -32.21
C LYS A 303 15.31 4.97 -33.71
N HIS A 304 15.55 6.11 -34.32
CA HIS A 304 15.32 6.32 -35.76
C HIS A 304 16.19 5.39 -36.63
N ASN A 305 17.44 5.16 -36.22
CA ASN A 305 18.41 4.33 -36.94
C ASN A 305 18.30 2.83 -36.59
N GLY A 306 17.32 2.42 -35.78
CA GLY A 306 17.12 1.03 -35.39
C GLY A 306 18.20 0.49 -34.42
N ASN A 307 19.02 1.32 -33.82
CA ASN A 307 19.98 0.94 -32.77
C ASN A 307 19.27 0.79 -31.41
N THR A 308 18.56 -0.32 -31.27
CA THR A 308 17.72 -0.59 -30.10
C THR A 308 18.53 -0.69 -28.81
N GLN A 309 19.76 -1.22 -28.85
CA GLN A 309 20.61 -1.34 -27.66
C GLN A 309 21.02 0.04 -27.14
N LEU A 310 21.54 0.92 -27.98
CA LEU A 310 21.92 2.27 -27.58
C LEU A 310 20.71 3.07 -27.06
N ALA A 311 19.57 2.96 -27.74
CA ALA A 311 18.34 3.62 -27.30
C ALA A 311 17.86 3.10 -25.92
N LYS A 312 18.09 1.81 -25.63
CA LYS A 312 17.82 1.18 -24.33
C LYS A 312 18.81 1.67 -23.26
N ASP A 313 20.09 1.65 -23.56
CA ASP A 313 21.13 2.07 -22.62
C ASP A 313 20.93 3.53 -22.18
N LEU A 314 20.74 4.44 -23.14
CA LEU A 314 20.56 5.88 -22.86
C LEU A 314 19.24 6.21 -22.15
N LYS A 315 18.24 5.33 -22.22
CA LYS A 315 17.00 5.51 -21.47
C LYS A 315 17.23 5.52 -19.95
N LEU A 316 18.23 4.75 -19.47
CA LEU A 316 18.54 4.63 -18.05
C LEU A 316 18.93 5.98 -17.42
N PRO A 317 20.00 6.68 -17.83
CA PRO A 317 20.38 7.95 -17.21
C PRO A 317 19.32 9.03 -17.43
N LEU A 318 18.64 9.06 -18.59
CA LEU A 318 17.60 10.04 -18.89
C LEU A 318 16.40 9.95 -17.93
N ASN A 319 15.97 8.74 -17.61
CA ASN A 319 14.86 8.53 -16.66
C ASN A 319 15.31 8.61 -15.20
N THR A 320 16.57 8.26 -14.91
CA THR A 320 17.08 8.21 -13.53
C THR A 320 17.34 9.60 -12.96
N LEU A 321 17.70 10.58 -13.80
CA LEU A 321 18.10 11.92 -13.34
C LEU A 321 17.04 12.57 -12.44
N SER A 322 15.77 12.51 -12.84
CA SER A 322 14.66 13.14 -12.09
C SER A 322 14.55 12.62 -10.65
N GLY A 323 14.72 11.30 -10.44
CA GLY A 323 14.73 10.70 -9.10
C GLY A 323 16.04 10.91 -8.35
N ALA A 324 17.17 10.96 -9.08
CA ALA A 324 18.49 11.19 -8.48
C ALA A 324 18.63 12.62 -7.91
N GLN A 325 18.02 13.62 -8.56
CA GLN A 325 17.98 15.00 -8.09
C GLN A 325 17.19 15.19 -6.78
N GLU A 326 16.28 14.28 -6.48
CA GLU A 326 15.49 14.29 -5.24
C GLU A 326 16.22 13.63 -4.07
N ASN A 327 17.15 12.74 -4.35
CA ASN A 327 17.81 11.94 -3.32
C ASN A 327 18.90 12.74 -2.65
N GLU A 328 18.69 13.12 -1.38
CA GLU A 328 19.63 13.91 -0.55
C GLU A 328 21.02 13.30 -0.40
N PHE A 329 21.17 11.99 -0.65
CA PHE A 329 22.47 11.30 -0.59
C PHE A 329 23.18 11.21 -1.95
N ASN A 330 22.60 11.79 -3.02
CA ASN A 330 23.17 11.75 -4.37
C ASN A 330 23.89 13.06 -4.71
N ASP A 331 24.97 12.98 -5.49
CA ASP A 331 25.70 14.16 -5.96
C ASP A 331 24.85 15.09 -6.85
N LEU A 332 23.74 14.57 -7.42
CA LEU A 332 22.78 15.33 -8.21
C LEU A 332 21.73 16.04 -7.35
N TYR A 333 21.71 15.87 -6.03
CA TYR A 333 20.65 16.44 -5.19
C TYR A 333 20.51 17.95 -5.38
N ASP A 334 19.34 18.38 -5.82
CA ASP A 334 19.01 19.77 -6.04
C ASP A 334 17.48 19.95 -5.94
N PRO A 335 16.96 20.45 -4.83
CA PRO A 335 15.53 20.47 -4.58
C PRO A 335 14.74 21.42 -5.49
N LEU A 336 15.30 22.59 -5.86
CA LEU A 336 14.57 23.58 -6.67
C LEU A 336 14.27 23.08 -8.10
N PRO A 337 15.24 22.64 -8.91
CA PRO A 337 14.94 22.07 -10.22
C PRO A 337 14.00 20.86 -10.17
N THR A 338 14.13 20.02 -9.14
CA THR A 338 13.26 18.85 -8.96
C THR A 338 11.81 19.24 -8.71
N ARG A 339 11.58 20.18 -7.81
CA ARG A 339 10.24 20.70 -7.51
C ARG A 339 9.66 21.46 -8.69
N SER A 340 10.46 22.32 -9.32
CA SER A 340 10.08 23.06 -10.53
C SER A 340 9.62 22.15 -11.67
N MET A 341 10.37 21.10 -11.96
CA MET A 341 10.02 20.10 -12.96
C MET A 341 8.68 19.41 -12.65
N ARG A 342 8.47 19.00 -11.40
CA ARG A 342 7.24 18.28 -11.00
C ARG A 342 6.01 19.18 -11.01
N ILE A 343 6.11 20.37 -10.47
CA ILE A 343 4.99 21.32 -10.42
C ILE A 343 4.66 21.78 -11.83
N SER A 344 5.65 22.25 -12.61
CA SER A 344 5.44 22.72 -13.97
C SER A 344 4.87 21.65 -14.88
N GLY A 345 5.34 20.38 -14.77
CA GLY A 345 4.81 19.26 -15.54
C GLY A 345 3.32 19.03 -15.28
N GLN A 346 2.91 19.04 -14.01
CA GLN A 346 1.50 18.92 -13.64
C GLN A 346 0.65 20.08 -14.19
N LEU A 347 1.15 21.30 -14.08
CA LEU A 347 0.42 22.49 -14.53
C LEU A 347 0.28 22.53 -16.05
N PHE A 348 1.33 22.20 -16.82
CA PHE A 348 1.25 22.17 -18.28
C PHE A 348 0.23 21.15 -18.78
N ILE A 349 0.22 19.92 -18.22
CA ILE A 349 -0.76 18.90 -18.64
C ILE A 349 -2.17 19.28 -18.17
N THR A 350 -2.31 19.99 -17.05
CA THR A 350 -3.59 20.55 -16.59
C THR A 350 -4.11 21.62 -17.55
N VAL A 351 -3.25 22.49 -18.09
CA VAL A 351 -3.63 23.46 -19.15
C VAL A 351 -4.22 22.73 -20.35
N LEU A 352 -3.58 21.65 -20.82
CA LEU A 352 -4.11 20.85 -21.93
C LEU A 352 -5.49 20.27 -21.59
N LEU A 353 -5.63 19.64 -20.43
CA LEU A 353 -6.90 19.09 -19.99
C LEU A 353 -8.00 20.17 -19.95
N MET A 354 -7.72 21.33 -19.35
CA MET A 354 -8.71 22.39 -19.24
C MET A 354 -9.08 23.02 -20.57
N ARG A 355 -8.13 23.17 -21.49
CA ARG A 355 -8.42 23.66 -22.85
C ARG A 355 -9.32 22.68 -23.61
N LEU A 356 -9.12 21.37 -23.47
CA LEU A 356 -9.97 20.34 -24.06
C LEU A 356 -11.37 20.33 -23.43
N VAL A 357 -11.47 20.43 -22.11
CA VAL A 357 -12.75 20.50 -21.38
C VAL A 357 -13.56 21.74 -21.78
N ASN A 358 -12.89 22.88 -21.99
CA ASN A 358 -13.57 24.14 -22.32
C ASN A 358 -13.85 24.29 -23.82
N GLY A 359 -13.06 23.63 -24.68
CA GLY A 359 -13.12 23.79 -26.14
C GLY A 359 -13.97 22.75 -26.86
N CYS A 360 -14.31 21.62 -26.23
CA CYS A 360 -15.04 20.52 -26.81
C CYS A 360 -16.29 20.19 -26.01
N GLU A 361 -17.44 20.11 -26.67
CA GLU A 361 -18.75 19.89 -26.00
C GLU A 361 -18.92 18.44 -25.52
N THR A 362 -18.38 17.47 -26.29
CA THR A 362 -18.57 16.04 -26.03
C THR A 362 -17.38 15.39 -25.29
N PHE A 363 -16.38 16.16 -24.88
CA PHE A 363 -15.17 15.68 -24.23
C PHE A 363 -15.46 15.09 -22.84
N VAL A 364 -15.01 13.85 -22.62
CA VAL A 364 -15.12 13.16 -21.33
C VAL A 364 -13.73 12.64 -20.92
N PRO A 365 -13.09 13.23 -19.89
CA PRO A 365 -11.83 12.70 -19.39
C PRO A 365 -12.05 11.35 -18.68
N LEU A 366 -11.20 10.38 -18.96
CA LEU A 366 -11.27 9.02 -18.43
C LEU A 366 -10.16 8.69 -17.44
N ASN A 367 -8.93 9.06 -17.80
CA ASN A 367 -7.75 8.91 -16.95
C ASN A 367 -6.83 10.11 -17.19
N PHE A 368 -6.22 10.61 -16.14
CA PHE A 368 -5.33 11.73 -16.13
C PHE A 368 -4.16 11.46 -15.19
N ASN A 369 -2.96 11.55 -15.70
CA ASN A 369 -1.75 11.38 -14.94
C ASN A 369 -0.73 12.48 -15.26
N THR A 370 0.43 12.41 -14.65
CA THR A 370 1.45 13.46 -14.76
C THR A 370 1.93 13.70 -16.18
N ASP A 371 1.91 12.70 -17.05
CA ASP A 371 2.47 12.72 -18.40
C ASP A 371 1.44 12.54 -19.52
N GLY A 372 0.16 12.32 -19.21
CA GLY A 372 -0.83 12.12 -20.24
C GLY A 372 -2.28 12.14 -19.80
N LEU A 373 -3.17 12.08 -20.76
CA LEU A 373 -4.60 12.01 -20.53
C LEU A 373 -5.30 11.08 -21.53
N MET A 374 -6.21 10.28 -20.99
CA MET A 374 -7.12 9.43 -21.75
C MET A 374 -8.52 10.03 -21.70
N TYR A 375 -9.18 10.09 -22.85
CA TYR A 375 -10.51 10.68 -22.97
C TYR A 375 -11.35 9.97 -24.01
N SER A 376 -12.66 10.18 -23.95
CA SER A 376 -13.56 9.87 -25.06
C SER A 376 -14.25 11.12 -25.57
N ILE A 377 -14.57 11.14 -26.88
CA ILE A 377 -15.10 12.30 -27.60
C ILE A 377 -15.86 11.86 -28.84
N ASP A 378 -16.76 12.68 -29.37
CA ASP A 378 -17.33 12.50 -30.71
C ASP A 378 -16.28 12.77 -31.78
N GLU A 379 -16.15 11.91 -32.80
CA GLU A 379 -15.16 12.01 -33.86
C GLU A 379 -15.24 13.34 -34.65
N SER A 380 -16.42 13.96 -34.69
CA SER A 380 -16.62 15.26 -35.37
C SER A 380 -15.85 16.40 -34.68
N GLU A 381 -15.48 16.25 -33.39
CA GLU A 381 -14.71 17.26 -32.67
C GLU A 381 -13.18 17.03 -32.72
N LEU A 382 -12.70 15.95 -33.34
CA LEU A 382 -11.24 15.70 -33.48
C LEU A 382 -10.46 16.87 -34.11
N PRO A 383 -10.96 17.59 -35.12
CA PRO A 383 -10.23 18.76 -35.64
C PRO A 383 -10.04 19.87 -34.58
N ILE A 384 -10.94 19.99 -33.62
CA ILE A 384 -10.83 20.94 -32.49
C ILE A 384 -9.76 20.47 -31.54
N VAL A 385 -9.81 19.16 -31.16
CA VAL A 385 -8.80 18.53 -30.31
C VAL A 385 -7.40 18.68 -30.89
N ASP A 386 -7.23 18.34 -32.18
CA ASP A 386 -5.93 18.39 -32.85
C ASP A 386 -5.40 19.82 -32.89
N LYS A 387 -6.27 20.80 -33.12
CA LYS A 387 -5.89 22.22 -33.09
C LYS A 387 -5.41 22.63 -31.69
N ILE A 388 -6.16 22.29 -30.61
CA ILE A 388 -5.79 22.59 -29.21
C ILE A 388 -4.45 21.96 -28.89
N CYS A 389 -4.26 20.68 -29.25
CA CYS A 389 -3.03 19.95 -29.01
C CYS A 389 -1.84 20.61 -29.77
N ALA A 390 -1.99 20.92 -31.02
CA ALA A 390 -0.94 21.56 -31.83
C ALA A 390 -0.56 22.96 -31.30
N GLU A 391 -1.54 23.74 -30.84
CA GLU A 391 -1.29 25.04 -30.21
C GLU A 391 -0.52 24.87 -28.91
N TRP A 392 -0.92 23.90 -28.06
CA TRP A 392 -0.26 23.57 -26.80
C TRP A 392 1.18 23.04 -27.03
N GLU A 393 1.41 22.15 -28.01
CA GLU A 393 2.74 21.68 -28.40
C GLU A 393 3.65 22.82 -28.84
N LYS A 394 3.11 23.74 -29.64
CA LYS A 394 3.85 24.94 -30.12
C LYS A 394 4.27 25.84 -28.97
N GLU A 395 3.38 26.05 -27.98
CA GLU A 395 3.63 26.92 -26.83
C GLU A 395 4.63 26.28 -25.84
N THR A 396 4.46 24.99 -25.55
CA THR A 396 5.27 24.26 -24.56
C THR A 396 6.53 23.65 -25.14
N LYS A 397 6.58 23.44 -26.47
CA LYS A 397 7.60 22.67 -27.19
C LYS A 397 7.68 21.21 -26.80
N PHE A 398 6.62 20.68 -26.17
CA PHE A 398 6.46 19.25 -25.94
C PHE A 398 5.88 18.58 -27.19
N GLU A 399 6.01 17.28 -27.27
CA GLU A 399 5.45 16.43 -28.31
C GLU A 399 4.45 15.45 -27.69
N LEU A 400 3.27 15.33 -28.32
CA LEU A 400 2.23 14.38 -27.89
C LEU A 400 2.28 13.14 -28.77
N GLU A 401 2.34 11.98 -28.11
CA GLU A 401 2.09 10.68 -28.76
C GLU A 401 0.61 10.35 -28.59
N THR A 402 -0.04 9.81 -29.62
CA THR A 402 -1.47 9.48 -29.60
C THR A 402 -1.65 7.99 -29.81
N ASP A 403 -2.35 7.33 -28.87
CA ASP A 403 -2.84 5.96 -29.00
C ASP A 403 -4.36 5.98 -29.21
N ASP A 404 -4.86 5.38 -30.31
CA ASP A 404 -6.28 5.13 -30.51
C ASP A 404 -6.70 3.86 -29.78
N ILE A 405 -7.75 3.95 -28.97
CA ILE A 405 -8.21 2.90 -28.09
C ILE A 405 -9.56 2.38 -28.57
N GLU A 406 -9.70 1.05 -28.65
CA GLU A 406 -10.96 0.39 -28.96
C GLU A 406 -11.86 0.32 -27.72
N LYS A 407 -11.29 -0.12 -26.58
CA LYS A 407 -12.03 -0.30 -25.32
C LYS A 407 -11.13 -0.16 -24.11
N VAL A 408 -11.71 0.32 -23.00
CA VAL A 408 -10.99 0.56 -21.76
C VAL A 408 -11.83 0.14 -20.53
N TRP A 409 -11.19 -0.51 -19.57
CA TRP A 409 -11.71 -0.76 -18.23
C TRP A 409 -10.83 -0.05 -17.21
N ILE A 410 -11.44 0.75 -16.36
CA ILE A 410 -10.77 1.54 -15.35
C ILE A 410 -11.35 1.16 -13.98
N LYS A 411 -10.57 0.48 -13.15
CA LYS A 411 -10.92 0.27 -11.75
C LYS A 411 -10.65 1.55 -10.93
N ASP A 412 -9.45 2.05 -11.04
CA ASP A 412 -8.94 3.27 -10.39
C ASP A 412 -7.71 3.78 -11.18
N VAL A 413 -7.13 4.88 -10.73
CA VAL A 413 -5.97 5.53 -11.37
C VAL A 413 -4.76 4.59 -11.55
N ASN A 414 -4.61 3.60 -10.68
CA ASN A 414 -3.46 2.67 -10.67
C ASN A 414 -3.77 1.31 -11.31
N ASN A 415 -5.02 1.02 -11.66
CA ASN A 415 -5.44 -0.27 -12.19
C ASN A 415 -6.42 -0.09 -13.34
N LEU A 416 -5.94 -0.27 -14.55
CA LEU A 416 -6.73 -0.19 -15.79
C LEU A 416 -6.22 -1.17 -16.83
N LEU A 417 -7.09 -1.51 -17.78
CA LEU A 417 -6.80 -2.29 -18.98
C LEU A 417 -7.40 -1.57 -20.16
N PHE A 418 -6.65 -1.47 -21.24
CA PHE A 418 -7.20 -1.02 -22.50
C PHE A 418 -6.69 -1.86 -23.68
N VAL A 419 -7.47 -1.87 -24.75
CA VAL A 419 -7.16 -2.54 -26.00
C VAL A 419 -7.07 -1.45 -27.07
N ASP A 420 -5.93 -1.37 -27.77
CA ASP A 420 -5.76 -0.44 -28.88
C ASP A 420 -6.43 -0.95 -30.17
N MET A 421 -6.50 -0.10 -31.17
CA MET A 421 -7.13 -0.44 -32.45
C MET A 421 -6.43 -1.57 -33.23
N SER A 422 -5.22 -1.97 -32.83
CA SER A 422 -4.52 -3.14 -33.38
C SER A 422 -4.88 -4.44 -32.66
N GLY A 423 -5.71 -4.38 -31.61
CA GLY A 423 -6.04 -5.50 -30.74
C GLY A 423 -5.00 -5.78 -29.64
N LYS A 424 -3.99 -4.93 -29.49
CA LYS A 424 -2.98 -5.11 -28.46
C LYS A 424 -3.52 -4.70 -27.08
N VAL A 425 -3.42 -5.61 -26.13
CA VAL A 425 -3.83 -5.38 -24.75
C VAL A 425 -2.71 -4.72 -23.97
N LYS A 426 -3.03 -3.61 -23.32
CA LYS A 426 -2.13 -2.95 -22.36
C LYS A 426 -2.78 -2.97 -20.97
N THR A 427 -2.00 -3.36 -19.95
CA THR A 427 -2.44 -3.45 -18.55
C THR A 427 -1.60 -2.58 -17.66
N VAL A 428 -2.24 -1.96 -16.66
CA VAL A 428 -1.59 -1.15 -15.64
C VAL A 428 -2.02 -1.65 -14.27
N GLY A 429 -1.06 -1.72 -13.34
CA GLY A 429 -1.30 -1.98 -11.93
C GLY A 429 -1.25 -3.45 -11.51
N ALA A 430 -1.20 -3.63 -10.19
CA ALA A 430 -0.97 -4.93 -9.55
C ALA A 430 -2.14 -5.92 -9.69
N TYR A 431 -3.35 -5.43 -10.02
CA TYR A 431 -4.51 -6.29 -10.25
C TYR A 431 -4.37 -7.17 -11.48
N LEU A 432 -3.64 -6.68 -12.50
CA LEU A 432 -3.54 -7.31 -13.81
C LEU A 432 -2.11 -7.70 -14.19
N ASN A 433 -1.11 -6.91 -13.76
CA ASN A 433 0.28 -7.17 -14.12
C ASN A 433 0.86 -8.35 -13.35
N TYR A 434 1.64 -9.17 -14.05
CA TYR A 434 2.42 -10.27 -13.50
C TYR A 434 3.77 -10.38 -14.24
N GLY A 435 4.65 -11.25 -13.72
CA GLY A 435 5.99 -11.41 -14.27
C GLY A 435 6.97 -10.36 -13.74
N ILE A 436 8.01 -10.13 -14.54
CA ILE A 436 9.07 -9.18 -14.22
C ILE A 436 8.72 -7.79 -14.76
N SER A 437 8.81 -6.80 -13.90
CA SER A 437 8.69 -5.38 -14.26
C SER A 437 10.04 -4.69 -14.12
N ILE A 438 10.43 -3.95 -15.16
CA ILE A 438 11.63 -3.10 -15.18
C ILE A 438 11.26 -1.59 -15.22
N LYS A 439 9.97 -1.26 -15.13
CA LYS A 439 9.53 0.13 -15.00
C LYS A 439 9.82 0.61 -13.57
N GLY A 440 10.69 1.59 -13.44
CA GLY A 440 11.16 2.04 -12.14
C GLY A 440 12.21 1.08 -11.56
N GLN A 441 11.93 0.51 -10.39
CA GLN A 441 12.77 -0.52 -9.78
C GLN A 441 12.43 -1.92 -10.33
N TRP A 442 13.47 -2.76 -10.54
CA TRP A 442 13.23 -4.14 -10.94
C TRP A 442 12.39 -4.87 -9.88
N ALA A 443 11.33 -5.52 -10.29
CA ALA A 443 10.43 -6.27 -9.44
C ALA A 443 9.88 -7.50 -10.14
N ILE A 444 9.48 -8.51 -9.38
CA ILE A 444 8.81 -9.71 -9.88
C ILE A 444 7.56 -9.99 -9.06
N ASN A 445 6.46 -10.33 -9.71
CA ASN A 445 5.21 -10.72 -9.05
C ASN A 445 4.49 -11.80 -9.84
N ASN A 446 4.66 -13.04 -9.42
CA ASN A 446 3.99 -14.22 -9.97
C ASN A 446 2.94 -14.81 -9.00
N SER A 447 2.35 -13.99 -8.14
CA SER A 447 1.25 -14.46 -7.28
C SER A 447 -0.08 -14.41 -8.02
N ALA A 448 -0.83 -15.53 -7.96
CA ALA A 448 -2.18 -15.70 -8.51
C ALA A 448 -2.29 -15.26 -9.98
N ILE A 449 -1.37 -15.71 -10.82
CA ILE A 449 -1.38 -15.40 -12.26
C ILE A 449 -2.66 -15.90 -12.93
N ALA A 450 -3.17 -17.08 -12.53
CA ALA A 450 -4.40 -17.64 -13.06
C ALA A 450 -5.59 -16.67 -12.93
N VAL A 451 -5.68 -15.97 -11.79
CA VAL A 451 -6.70 -14.93 -11.55
C VAL A 451 -6.51 -13.74 -12.50
N LYS A 452 -5.28 -13.27 -12.68
CA LYS A 452 -4.98 -12.13 -13.55
C LYS A 452 -5.27 -12.44 -15.02
N LYS A 453 -4.89 -13.63 -15.48
CA LYS A 453 -5.24 -14.15 -16.82
C LYS A 453 -6.76 -14.23 -17.01
N ALA A 454 -7.49 -14.79 -16.04
CA ALA A 454 -8.93 -14.91 -16.13
C ALA A 454 -9.64 -13.54 -16.18
N ILE A 455 -9.16 -12.54 -15.45
CA ILE A 455 -9.69 -11.17 -15.51
C ILE A 455 -9.44 -10.57 -16.91
N ILE A 456 -8.25 -10.71 -17.45
CA ILE A 456 -7.89 -10.19 -18.77
C ILE A 456 -8.73 -10.86 -19.86
N GLU A 457 -8.82 -12.18 -19.86
CA GLU A 457 -9.64 -12.95 -20.81
C GLU A 457 -11.12 -12.59 -20.75
N TYR A 458 -11.64 -12.41 -19.53
CA TYR A 458 -13.00 -11.94 -19.36
C TYR A 458 -13.25 -10.56 -19.98
N MET A 459 -12.34 -9.60 -19.73
CA MET A 459 -12.48 -8.23 -20.21
C MET A 459 -12.27 -8.12 -21.71
N VAL A 460 -11.30 -8.84 -22.27
CA VAL A 460 -10.93 -8.74 -23.67
C VAL A 460 -11.86 -9.58 -24.55
N ASN A 461 -12.07 -10.84 -24.16
CA ASN A 461 -12.71 -11.87 -24.99
C ASN A 461 -14.09 -12.32 -24.46
N GLY A 462 -14.50 -11.86 -23.27
CA GLY A 462 -15.76 -12.25 -22.63
C GLY A 462 -15.74 -13.68 -22.05
N ALA A 463 -14.57 -14.34 -21.97
CA ALA A 463 -14.45 -15.68 -21.43
C ALA A 463 -14.74 -15.71 -19.93
N SER A 464 -15.60 -16.66 -19.49
CA SER A 464 -15.89 -16.81 -18.06
C SER A 464 -14.62 -17.21 -17.28
N PRO A 465 -14.39 -16.64 -16.07
CA PRO A 465 -13.30 -17.08 -15.19
C PRO A 465 -13.30 -18.58 -14.89
N ASP A 466 -14.49 -19.20 -14.84
CA ASP A 466 -14.64 -20.65 -14.66
C ASP A 466 -13.92 -21.45 -15.76
N VAL A 467 -14.09 -21.05 -17.02
CA VAL A 467 -13.44 -21.68 -18.17
C VAL A 467 -11.94 -21.46 -18.14
N THR A 468 -11.51 -20.20 -18.06
CA THR A 468 -10.08 -19.86 -18.10
C THR A 468 -9.28 -20.54 -16.97
N ILE A 469 -9.86 -20.61 -15.76
CA ILE A 469 -9.20 -21.24 -14.61
C ILE A 469 -9.27 -22.77 -14.71
N ALA A 470 -10.38 -23.35 -15.19
CA ALA A 470 -10.46 -24.80 -15.37
C ALA A 470 -9.43 -25.35 -16.38
N GLU A 471 -9.20 -24.61 -17.47
CA GLU A 471 -8.26 -24.98 -18.54
C GLU A 471 -6.78 -24.73 -18.20
N ASN A 472 -6.48 -24.01 -17.12
CA ASN A 472 -5.11 -23.73 -16.73
C ASN A 472 -4.55 -24.83 -15.81
N ASP A 473 -3.58 -25.59 -16.31
CA ASP A 473 -2.93 -26.71 -15.61
C ASP A 473 -1.56 -26.36 -15.03
N ASN A 474 -1.12 -25.10 -15.17
CA ASN A 474 0.15 -24.68 -14.58
C ASN A 474 -0.04 -24.34 -13.09
N ILE A 475 0.43 -25.22 -12.19
CA ILE A 475 0.32 -25.05 -10.74
C ILE A 475 0.90 -23.72 -10.25
N PHE A 476 2.01 -23.26 -10.81
CA PHE A 476 2.64 -21.99 -10.41
C PHE A 476 1.81 -20.74 -10.72
N ASP A 477 0.82 -20.84 -11.62
CA ASP A 477 -0.10 -19.75 -11.88
C ASP A 477 -1.08 -19.53 -10.71
N TYR A 478 -1.24 -20.51 -9.83
CA TYR A 478 -2.10 -20.48 -8.65
C TYR A 478 -1.36 -20.09 -7.35
N GLN A 479 -0.02 -20.13 -7.36
CA GLN A 479 0.78 -19.80 -6.18
C GLN A 479 0.48 -18.40 -5.64
N ILE A 480 0.49 -18.26 -4.31
CA ILE A 480 0.49 -16.97 -3.61
C ILE A 480 1.74 -16.94 -2.73
N ILE A 481 2.63 -16.00 -2.98
CA ILE A 481 3.84 -15.86 -2.17
C ILE A 481 3.54 -15.02 -0.95
N ALA A 482 3.44 -15.70 0.21
CA ALA A 482 3.19 -15.11 1.51
C ALA A 482 4.52 -14.74 2.19
N LYS A 483 4.61 -13.51 2.71
CA LYS A 483 5.81 -13.01 3.37
C LYS A 483 5.51 -12.33 4.69
N ALA A 484 6.28 -12.65 5.73
CA ALA A 484 6.37 -11.88 6.96
C ALA A 484 7.68 -11.07 7.00
N GLY A 485 7.58 -9.75 7.19
CA GLY A 485 8.76 -8.88 7.28
C GLY A 485 9.55 -9.07 8.59
N SER A 486 10.73 -8.45 8.69
CA SER A 486 11.67 -8.58 9.83
C SER A 486 11.08 -8.21 11.20
N LYS A 487 10.08 -7.31 11.24
CA LYS A 487 9.35 -6.95 12.46
C LYS A 487 8.55 -8.08 13.10
N PHE A 488 8.40 -9.22 12.41
CA PHE A 488 7.73 -10.40 12.91
C PHE A 488 8.76 -11.45 13.32
N GLU A 489 8.55 -12.04 14.47
CA GLU A 489 9.42 -13.06 15.05
C GLU A 489 9.22 -14.41 14.38
N ARG A 490 7.96 -14.87 14.31
CA ARG A 490 7.60 -16.19 13.78
C ARG A 490 6.33 -16.14 12.94
N VAL A 491 6.19 -17.17 12.09
CA VAL A 491 5.00 -17.46 11.30
C VAL A 491 4.52 -18.86 11.67
N TYR A 492 3.21 -19.07 11.71
CA TYR A 492 2.62 -20.40 11.93
C TYR A 492 1.32 -20.55 11.15
N GLN A 493 0.94 -21.79 10.88
CA GLN A 493 -0.35 -22.17 10.36
C GLN A 493 -1.16 -22.88 11.46
N LEU A 494 -2.47 -22.66 11.50
CA LEU A 494 -3.35 -23.52 12.32
C LEU A 494 -3.72 -24.77 11.52
N VAL A 495 -3.34 -25.95 12.00
CA VAL A 495 -3.71 -27.25 11.43
C VAL A 495 -4.41 -28.07 12.51
N ASP A 496 -5.66 -28.47 12.28
CA ASP A 496 -6.53 -29.12 13.28
C ASP A 496 -6.65 -28.33 14.62
N GLY A 497 -6.45 -26.99 14.55
CA GLY A 497 -6.49 -26.11 15.72
C GLY A 497 -5.14 -25.93 16.44
N GLU A 498 -4.10 -26.65 16.03
CA GLU A 498 -2.75 -26.55 16.61
C GLU A 498 -1.84 -25.62 15.78
N GLU A 499 -0.92 -24.91 16.44
CA GLU A 499 0.07 -24.07 15.78
C GLU A 499 1.20 -24.92 15.18
N VAL A 500 1.32 -24.92 13.87
CA VAL A 500 2.44 -25.54 13.14
C VAL A 500 3.40 -24.43 12.67
N PRO A 501 4.66 -24.42 13.13
CA PRO A 501 5.64 -23.42 12.72
C PRO A 501 5.87 -23.45 11.21
N MET A 502 6.02 -22.25 10.61
CA MET A 502 6.24 -22.07 9.18
C MET A 502 7.41 -21.12 8.93
N GLN A 503 7.98 -21.18 7.74
CA GLN A 503 9.00 -20.25 7.27
C GLN A 503 8.42 -18.81 7.19
N LYS A 504 9.28 -17.80 7.13
CA LYS A 504 8.84 -16.40 6.95
C LYS A 504 8.33 -16.11 5.55
N VAL A 505 8.81 -16.84 4.57
CA VAL A 505 8.33 -16.79 3.18
C VAL A 505 7.81 -18.17 2.78
N ASN A 506 6.59 -18.22 2.26
CA ASN A 506 5.93 -19.48 1.90
C ASN A 506 5.21 -19.35 0.56
N ARG A 507 5.23 -20.45 -0.22
CA ARG A 507 4.34 -20.66 -1.36
C ARG A 507 3.06 -21.31 -0.86
N VAL A 508 1.96 -20.63 -1.11
CA VAL A 508 0.65 -20.96 -0.55
C VAL A 508 -0.35 -21.18 -1.68
N TYR A 509 -1.17 -22.22 -1.54
CA TYR A 509 -2.29 -22.50 -2.44
C TYR A 509 -3.59 -22.63 -1.64
N ALA A 510 -4.72 -22.34 -2.28
CA ALA A 510 -6.03 -22.62 -1.71
C ALA A 510 -6.29 -24.12 -1.67
N THR A 511 -6.94 -24.64 -0.62
CA THR A 511 -7.33 -26.03 -0.48
C THR A 511 -8.74 -26.14 0.08
N THR A 512 -9.40 -27.25 -0.24
CA THR A 512 -10.70 -27.64 0.34
C THR A 512 -10.56 -28.30 1.73
N ASP A 513 -9.33 -28.61 2.16
CA ASP A 513 -9.09 -29.20 3.49
C ASP A 513 -9.32 -28.15 4.60
N THR A 514 -10.49 -28.24 5.23
CA THR A 514 -10.90 -27.31 6.31
C THR A 514 -10.07 -27.43 7.59
N LYS A 515 -9.27 -28.48 7.76
CA LYS A 515 -8.36 -28.64 8.88
C LYS A 515 -7.16 -27.71 8.80
N ARG A 516 -6.81 -27.27 7.59
CA ARG A 516 -5.72 -26.35 7.31
C ARG A 516 -6.24 -24.91 7.29
N GLY A 517 -5.91 -24.13 8.31
CA GLY A 517 -6.28 -22.71 8.39
C GLY A 517 -5.30 -21.80 7.66
N ARG A 518 -5.43 -20.51 7.89
CA ARG A 518 -4.53 -19.45 7.38
C ARG A 518 -3.18 -19.44 8.08
N LEU A 519 -2.25 -18.66 7.50
CA LEU A 519 -1.00 -18.30 8.17
C LEU A 519 -1.18 -17.05 9.04
N TYR A 520 -0.53 -17.10 10.18
CA TYR A 520 -0.44 -16.02 11.15
C TYR A 520 1.00 -15.61 11.37
N LYS A 521 1.22 -14.35 11.73
CA LYS A 521 2.52 -13.77 12.02
C LYS A 521 2.49 -13.11 13.39
N VAL A 522 3.54 -13.30 14.18
CA VAL A 522 3.67 -12.77 15.55
C VAL A 522 4.68 -11.62 15.54
N LYS A 523 4.28 -10.44 16.03
CA LYS A 523 5.20 -9.29 16.12
C LYS A 523 6.25 -9.52 17.20
N ARG A 524 7.50 -9.20 16.89
CA ARG A 524 8.65 -9.28 17.80
C ARG A 524 8.51 -8.34 19.00
N GLU A 525 8.02 -7.11 18.77
CA GLU A 525 7.97 -6.04 19.75
C GLU A 525 7.00 -6.33 20.92
N ASN A 526 5.85 -6.96 20.66
CA ASN A 526 4.77 -7.06 21.64
C ASN A 526 3.99 -8.39 21.57
N GLY A 527 4.48 -9.37 20.83
CA GLY A 527 3.82 -10.68 20.67
C GLY A 527 2.44 -10.63 19.98
N SER A 528 2.01 -9.48 19.46
CA SER A 528 0.69 -9.40 18.85
C SER A 528 0.59 -10.24 17.58
N ILE A 529 -0.54 -10.97 17.45
CA ILE A 529 -0.80 -11.87 16.34
C ILE A 529 -1.58 -11.15 15.25
N ALA A 530 -1.15 -11.29 14.02
CA ALA A 530 -1.84 -10.78 12.84
C ALA A 530 -1.95 -11.88 11.78
N LYS A 531 -3.06 -11.88 11.04
CA LYS A 531 -3.20 -12.73 9.84
C LYS A 531 -2.24 -12.21 8.75
N ILE A 532 -1.68 -13.12 7.95
CA ILE A 532 -1.09 -12.71 6.68
C ILE A 532 -2.26 -12.40 5.73
N GLU A 533 -2.27 -11.18 5.21
CA GLU A 533 -3.36 -10.67 4.38
C GLU A 533 -3.37 -11.36 3.00
N SER A 534 -4.53 -11.29 2.32
CA SER A 534 -4.71 -11.77 0.94
C SER A 534 -4.52 -13.29 0.73
N LEU A 535 -4.50 -14.09 1.79
CA LEU A 535 -4.47 -15.55 1.71
C LEU A 535 -5.88 -16.16 1.79
N PRO A 536 -6.07 -17.39 1.20
CA PRO A 536 -7.29 -18.17 1.39
C PRO A 536 -7.56 -18.47 2.88
N ASP A 537 -8.81 -18.73 3.23
CA ASP A 537 -9.17 -19.13 4.60
C ASP A 537 -8.63 -20.53 4.93
N HIS A 538 -8.57 -21.41 3.94
CA HIS A 538 -7.95 -22.73 3.99
C HIS A 538 -6.83 -22.80 2.97
N CYS A 539 -5.62 -23.10 3.40
CA CYS A 539 -4.47 -23.09 2.52
C CYS A 539 -3.50 -24.25 2.79
N ILE A 540 -2.87 -24.71 1.73
CA ILE A 540 -1.78 -25.68 1.76
C ILE A 540 -0.48 -24.97 1.37
N ILE A 541 0.63 -25.37 2.01
CA ILE A 541 1.94 -24.77 1.81
C ILE A 541 2.81 -25.78 1.07
N ASP A 542 3.46 -25.32 0.01
CA ASP A 542 4.40 -26.12 -0.77
C ASP A 542 5.64 -25.31 -1.13
N ASN A 543 6.62 -25.37 -0.25
CA ASN A 543 7.92 -24.75 -0.47
C ASN A 543 8.90 -25.63 -1.26
N SER A 544 8.58 -26.91 -1.47
CA SER A 544 9.40 -27.94 -2.11
C SER A 544 8.92 -28.39 -3.49
N ASN A 545 7.81 -27.85 -3.99
CA ASN A 545 7.24 -28.16 -5.29
C ASN A 545 6.76 -29.63 -5.42
N GLU A 546 6.12 -30.15 -4.38
CA GLU A 546 5.65 -31.53 -4.32
C GLU A 546 4.18 -31.70 -4.68
N LEU A 547 3.38 -30.60 -4.64
CA LEU A 547 1.97 -30.64 -4.95
C LEU A 547 1.68 -30.77 -6.43
N SER A 548 0.55 -31.42 -6.73
CA SER A 548 -0.04 -31.45 -8.06
C SER A 548 -1.15 -30.40 -8.21
N ILE A 549 -1.59 -30.16 -9.44
CA ILE A 549 -2.70 -29.24 -9.74
C ILE A 549 -4.02 -29.73 -9.13
N ASP A 550 -4.18 -31.05 -8.92
CA ASP A 550 -5.38 -31.66 -8.36
C ASP A 550 -5.54 -31.40 -6.85
N ASP A 551 -4.46 -31.01 -6.16
CA ASP A 551 -4.47 -30.69 -4.74
C ASP A 551 -5.02 -29.30 -4.43
N ILE A 552 -5.30 -28.50 -5.48
CA ILE A 552 -5.63 -27.08 -5.37
C ILE A 552 -7.15 -26.85 -5.49
N ASP A 553 -7.69 -26.02 -4.60
CA ASP A 553 -9.07 -25.53 -4.74
C ASP A 553 -9.16 -24.42 -5.81
N LYS A 554 -9.42 -24.82 -7.06
CA LYS A 554 -9.62 -23.88 -8.18
C LYS A 554 -10.82 -22.94 -7.95
N SER A 555 -11.83 -23.33 -7.14
CA SER A 555 -13.02 -22.52 -6.89
C SER A 555 -12.70 -21.21 -6.16
N TYR A 556 -11.74 -21.23 -5.26
CA TYR A 556 -11.24 -20.01 -4.60
C TYR A 556 -10.74 -18.97 -5.62
N TYR A 557 -9.99 -19.40 -6.62
CA TYR A 557 -9.42 -18.51 -7.64
C TYR A 557 -10.48 -17.98 -8.61
N ILE A 558 -11.50 -18.79 -8.93
CA ILE A 558 -12.68 -18.35 -9.68
C ILE A 558 -13.41 -17.24 -8.92
N ASP A 559 -13.71 -17.46 -7.65
CA ASP A 559 -14.33 -16.45 -6.79
C ASP A 559 -13.50 -15.18 -6.65
N LEU A 560 -12.17 -15.33 -6.54
CA LEU A 560 -11.25 -14.19 -6.47
C LEU A 560 -11.25 -13.39 -7.78
N ALA A 561 -11.23 -14.06 -8.93
CA ALA A 561 -11.32 -13.43 -10.25
C ALA A 561 -12.65 -12.66 -10.41
N ASN A 562 -13.77 -13.28 -10.08
CA ASN A 562 -15.08 -12.66 -10.14
C ASN A 562 -15.17 -11.42 -9.23
N ARG A 563 -14.67 -11.50 -8.00
CA ARG A 563 -14.62 -10.32 -7.08
C ARG A 563 -13.78 -9.19 -7.65
N LYS A 564 -12.64 -9.50 -8.28
CA LYS A 564 -11.78 -8.48 -8.89
C LYS A 564 -12.38 -7.86 -10.14
N ILE A 565 -13.15 -8.63 -10.92
CA ILE A 565 -13.95 -8.13 -12.05
C ILE A 565 -15.03 -7.18 -11.53
N ASP A 566 -15.71 -7.52 -10.44
CA ASP A 566 -16.70 -6.65 -9.80
C ASP A 566 -16.07 -5.30 -9.35
N ASP A 567 -14.82 -5.32 -8.85
CA ASP A 567 -14.09 -4.09 -8.52
C ASP A 567 -13.90 -3.17 -9.75
N PHE A 568 -13.62 -3.73 -10.93
CA PHE A 568 -13.54 -2.97 -12.18
C PHE A 568 -14.90 -2.43 -12.65
N ARG A 569 -16.00 -3.04 -12.24
CA ARG A 569 -17.36 -2.56 -12.48
C ARG A 569 -17.85 -1.53 -11.46
N GLY A 570 -17.01 -1.19 -10.48
CA GLY A 570 -17.40 -0.33 -9.35
C GLY A 570 -18.36 -0.98 -8.37
N ILE A 571 -18.49 -2.32 -8.42
CA ILE A 571 -19.34 -3.10 -7.52
C ILE A 571 -18.55 -3.43 -6.26
N LYS A 572 -18.84 -2.77 -5.13
CA LYS A 572 -18.18 -3.05 -3.85
C LYS A 572 -18.94 -4.13 -3.08
N LYS A 573 -18.33 -5.30 -2.89
CA LYS A 573 -18.82 -6.30 -1.93
C LYS A 573 -18.31 -5.98 -0.52
N THR A 574 -19.21 -5.93 0.46
CA THR A 574 -18.83 -5.82 1.87
C THR A 574 -18.22 -7.15 2.35
N LYS A 575 -17.34 -7.11 3.37
CA LYS A 575 -16.60 -8.27 3.93
C LYS A 575 -17.45 -9.50 4.36
N LYS A 576 -18.76 -9.50 4.12
CA LYS A 576 -19.68 -10.62 4.38
C LYS A 576 -20.48 -11.05 3.14
N GLY A 577 -19.92 -10.95 1.94
CA GLY A 577 -20.55 -11.52 0.74
C GLY A 577 -21.77 -10.76 0.20
N LYS A 578 -21.95 -9.50 0.54
CA LYS A 578 -23.04 -8.65 0.02
C LYS A 578 -22.50 -7.53 -0.85
N THR A 579 -23.10 -7.35 -2.03
CA THR A 579 -22.69 -6.42 -3.07
C THR A 579 -23.20 -5.01 -2.80
N LYS A 580 -22.32 -4.00 -2.71
CA LYS A 580 -22.68 -2.57 -2.75
C LYS A 580 -22.34 -1.99 -4.13
N MET A 581 -23.33 -1.51 -4.85
CA MET A 581 -23.09 -0.72 -6.07
C MET A 581 -22.62 0.68 -5.70
N ALA A 582 -21.47 1.09 -6.20
CA ALA A 582 -21.09 2.51 -6.21
C ALA A 582 -22.06 3.24 -7.15
N THR A 583 -22.53 4.38 -6.72
CA THR A 583 -23.54 5.22 -7.38
C THR A 583 -23.17 5.46 -8.85
N LYS A 584 -23.66 4.62 -9.75
CA LYS A 584 -23.79 4.98 -11.16
C LYS A 584 -25.03 5.86 -11.30
N LYS A 585 -24.92 6.91 -12.13
CA LYS A 585 -26.02 7.64 -12.74
C LYS A 585 -27.21 6.71 -12.96
N LYS A 586 -28.39 7.12 -12.49
CA LYS A 586 -29.67 6.50 -12.87
C LYS A 586 -29.64 5.94 -14.30
N GLU A 587 -29.35 4.67 -14.45
CA GLU A 587 -30.07 3.93 -15.47
C GLU A 587 -31.50 3.88 -14.96
N GLU A 588 -32.41 4.53 -15.65
CA GLU A 588 -33.84 4.29 -15.56
C GLU A 588 -34.09 2.82 -15.86
N ILE A 589 -33.90 1.97 -14.82
CA ILE A 589 -34.49 0.64 -14.86
C ILE A 589 -35.99 0.91 -14.80
N GLU A 590 -36.74 0.42 -15.77
CA GLU A 590 -38.19 0.41 -15.85
C GLU A 590 -38.77 0.04 -14.47
N THR A 591 -38.91 1.03 -13.57
CA THR A 591 -39.56 0.91 -12.27
C THR A 591 -41.06 1.18 -12.38
N THR A 592 -41.56 1.51 -13.56
CA THR A 592 -42.94 1.87 -13.87
C THR A 592 -43.92 0.72 -13.83
N THR A 593 -43.45 -0.54 -13.64
CA THR A 593 -44.30 -1.72 -13.63
C THR A 593 -44.40 -2.45 -12.27
N LEU A 594 -43.61 -2.07 -11.26
CA LEU A 594 -43.62 -2.78 -9.97
C LEU A 594 -44.72 -2.26 -9.04
N ASN A 595 -45.51 -3.17 -8.46
CA ASN A 595 -46.52 -2.85 -7.45
C ASN A 595 -45.88 -2.59 -6.08
N VAL A 596 -46.68 -2.08 -5.14
CA VAL A 596 -46.22 -1.69 -3.78
C VAL A 596 -45.59 -2.86 -3.02
N TYR A 597 -46.05 -4.09 -3.20
CA TYR A 597 -45.52 -5.29 -2.57
C TYR A 597 -44.12 -5.62 -3.09
N GLN A 598 -43.94 -5.56 -4.41
CA GLN A 598 -42.64 -5.79 -5.04
C GLN A 598 -41.65 -4.71 -4.67
N LYS A 599 -42.06 -3.42 -4.64
CA LYS A 599 -41.23 -2.31 -4.21
C LYS A 599 -40.85 -2.41 -2.73
N LEU A 600 -41.81 -2.80 -1.86
CA LEU A 600 -41.56 -2.96 -0.43
C LEU A 600 -40.58 -4.14 -0.16
N ASN A 601 -40.75 -5.26 -0.86
CA ASN A 601 -39.83 -6.38 -0.74
C ASN A 601 -38.40 -6.02 -1.19
N ARG A 602 -38.30 -5.20 -2.26
CA ARG A 602 -37.03 -4.65 -2.70
C ARG A 602 -36.42 -3.69 -1.66
N ALA A 603 -37.25 -2.84 -1.04
CA ALA A 603 -36.84 -1.95 0.04
C ALA A 603 -36.32 -2.72 1.26
N ARG A 604 -36.99 -3.82 1.64
CA ARG A 604 -36.55 -4.72 2.73
C ARG A 604 -35.17 -5.33 2.43
N ALA A 605 -34.98 -5.84 1.20
CA ALA A 605 -33.68 -6.37 0.77
C ALA A 605 -32.58 -5.29 0.84
N MET A 606 -32.85 -4.08 0.38
CA MET A 606 -31.92 -2.96 0.45
C MET A 606 -31.58 -2.56 1.90
N PHE A 607 -32.58 -2.56 2.81
CA PHE A 607 -32.33 -2.25 4.23
C PHE A 607 -31.43 -3.29 4.90
N LEU A 608 -31.58 -4.57 4.56
CA LEU A 608 -30.70 -5.64 5.04
C LEU A 608 -29.25 -5.46 4.55
N GLU A 609 -29.08 -4.84 3.39
CA GLU A 609 -27.76 -4.53 2.81
C GLU A 609 -27.07 -3.34 3.48
N GLU A 610 -27.80 -2.39 4.05
CA GLU A 610 -27.28 -1.18 4.70
C GLU A 610 -26.48 -1.46 5.99
N ASN A 611 -26.57 -2.66 6.59
CA ASN A 611 -25.90 -3.02 7.86
C ASN A 611 -26.07 -1.97 8.96
N VAL A 612 -27.28 -1.48 9.14
CA VAL A 612 -27.62 -0.50 10.17
C VAL A 612 -27.20 -1.01 11.55
N LYS A 613 -26.46 -0.22 12.32
CA LYS A 613 -25.97 -0.61 13.65
C LYS A 613 -26.97 -0.23 14.72
N LYS A 614 -27.17 -1.10 15.71
CA LYS A 614 -27.95 -0.81 16.91
C LYS A 614 -27.18 0.15 17.81
N THR A 615 -27.66 1.40 17.97
CA THR A 615 -27.03 2.40 18.84
C THR A 615 -27.63 2.39 20.25
N GLY A 616 -28.90 1.99 20.42
CA GLY A 616 -29.57 1.88 21.69
C GLY A 616 -28.95 0.81 22.61
N LYS A 617 -28.83 1.11 23.89
CA LYS A 617 -28.33 0.20 24.93
C LYS A 617 -29.27 0.14 26.11
N ASN A 618 -29.79 -1.03 26.43
CA ASN A 618 -30.48 -1.25 27.68
C ASN A 618 -29.46 -1.57 28.79
N MET A 619 -29.24 -0.60 29.69
CA MET A 619 -28.25 -0.74 30.77
C MET A 619 -28.66 -1.75 31.84
N HIS A 620 -29.95 -2.10 31.95
CA HIS A 620 -30.46 -3.04 32.97
C HIS A 620 -30.40 -4.49 32.49
N LEU A 621 -30.61 -4.73 31.19
CA LEU A 621 -30.70 -6.06 30.59
C LEU A 621 -29.53 -6.40 29.66
N ALA A 622 -28.56 -5.46 29.52
CA ALA A 622 -27.30 -5.62 28.82
C ALA A 622 -27.39 -5.97 27.32
N PHE A 623 -28.54 -5.64 26.65
CA PHE A 623 -28.70 -5.84 25.22
C PHE A 623 -28.71 -4.52 24.41
N LYS A 624 -28.43 -4.61 23.10
CA LYS A 624 -28.53 -3.47 22.17
C LYS A 624 -29.78 -3.60 21.32
N PHE A 625 -30.41 -2.45 21.04
CA PHE A 625 -31.59 -2.34 20.19
C PHE A 625 -31.45 -1.19 19.18
N PHE A 626 -32.30 -1.22 18.14
CA PHE A 626 -32.34 -0.11 17.18
C PHE A 626 -33.08 1.09 17.77
N GLU A 627 -32.46 2.26 17.74
CA GLU A 627 -33.16 3.51 17.98
C GLU A 627 -33.94 3.96 16.72
N LEU A 628 -34.90 4.89 16.92
CA LEU A 628 -35.65 5.41 15.77
C LEU A 628 -34.75 6.10 14.74
N GLU A 629 -33.67 6.73 15.18
CA GLU A 629 -32.65 7.37 14.34
C GLU A 629 -31.80 6.38 13.56
N ASP A 630 -31.72 5.13 14.00
CA ASP A 630 -31.01 4.07 13.26
C ASP A 630 -31.84 3.57 12.06
N ILE A 631 -33.16 3.66 12.13
CA ILE A 631 -34.08 3.03 11.18
C ILE A 631 -34.63 4.04 10.16
N VAL A 632 -35.16 5.18 10.63
CA VAL A 632 -35.93 6.09 9.75
C VAL A 632 -35.12 6.75 8.66
N PRO A 633 -33.88 7.27 8.88
CA PRO A 633 -33.09 7.87 7.83
C PRO A 633 -32.73 6.91 6.70
N PRO A 634 -32.18 5.70 6.94
CA PRO A 634 -31.89 4.76 5.86
C PRO A 634 -33.15 4.27 5.15
N VAL A 635 -34.27 3.99 5.87
CA VAL A 635 -35.52 3.60 5.24
C VAL A 635 -36.06 4.70 4.34
N THR A 636 -35.96 5.98 4.75
CA THR A 636 -36.40 7.12 3.92
C THR A 636 -35.60 7.21 2.63
N GLN A 637 -34.27 6.99 2.65
CA GLN A 637 -33.44 6.97 1.46
C GLN A 637 -33.78 5.81 0.53
N ILE A 638 -33.99 4.62 1.11
CA ILE A 638 -34.39 3.42 0.37
C ILE A 638 -35.75 3.62 -0.29
N PHE A 639 -36.74 4.13 0.46
CA PHE A 639 -38.07 4.38 -0.06
C PHE A 639 -38.03 5.37 -1.23
N ASN A 640 -37.27 6.44 -1.11
CA ASN A 640 -37.07 7.40 -2.22
C ASN A 640 -36.46 6.71 -3.46
N THR A 641 -35.54 5.74 -3.25
CA THR A 641 -34.88 5.02 -4.35
C THR A 641 -35.82 4.08 -5.09
N VAL A 642 -36.76 3.41 -4.36
CA VAL A 642 -37.69 2.43 -4.97
C VAL A 642 -39.05 3.02 -5.34
N GLY A 643 -39.27 4.32 -5.08
CA GLY A 643 -40.53 4.98 -5.37
C GLY A 643 -41.62 4.59 -4.37
N LEU A 644 -41.32 4.62 -3.07
CA LEU A 644 -42.26 4.42 -1.97
C LEU A 644 -42.25 5.64 -1.03
N ILE A 645 -43.36 5.81 -0.29
CA ILE A 645 -43.46 6.75 0.82
C ILE A 645 -44.17 6.09 2.00
N GLY A 646 -43.64 6.26 3.22
CA GLY A 646 -44.23 5.79 4.47
C GLY A 646 -44.82 6.94 5.28
N ILE A 647 -46.14 6.89 5.60
CA ILE A 647 -46.86 7.90 6.38
C ILE A 647 -47.39 7.27 7.66
N VAL A 648 -46.93 7.74 8.82
CA VAL A 648 -47.36 7.27 10.12
C VAL A 648 -48.49 8.16 10.65
N ARG A 649 -49.57 7.55 11.21
CA ARG A 649 -50.69 8.20 11.85
C ARG A 649 -50.99 7.53 13.18
N PHE A 650 -51.42 8.35 14.16
CA PHE A 650 -51.82 7.89 15.48
C PHE A 650 -53.29 8.27 15.74
N SER A 651 -54.02 7.37 16.40
CA SER A 651 -55.34 7.61 17.01
C SER A 651 -55.24 7.29 18.50
N ASN A 652 -56.33 7.41 19.23
CA ASN A 652 -56.37 7.13 20.67
C ASN A 652 -56.11 5.63 21.00
N THR A 653 -56.27 4.73 20.03
CA THR A 653 -56.24 3.28 20.24
C THR A 653 -55.33 2.55 19.25
N THR A 654 -54.94 3.19 18.14
CA THR A 654 -54.19 2.55 17.10
C THR A 654 -53.11 3.49 16.52
N ALA A 655 -52.01 2.90 16.12
CA ALA A 655 -50.96 3.52 15.31
C ALA A 655 -50.87 2.79 14.00
N THR A 656 -50.69 3.50 12.89
CA THR A 656 -50.60 2.92 11.56
C THR A 656 -49.46 3.53 10.77
N ILE A 657 -48.80 2.69 9.92
CA ILE A 657 -47.96 3.19 8.85
C ILE A 657 -48.55 2.73 7.52
N THR A 658 -48.77 3.68 6.63
CA THR A 658 -49.21 3.43 5.27
C THR A 658 -48.02 3.59 4.33
N ILE A 659 -47.64 2.52 3.64
CA ILE A 659 -46.66 2.51 2.58
C ILE A 659 -47.37 2.67 1.25
N THR A 660 -47.07 3.73 0.51
CA THR A 660 -47.71 4.06 -0.77
C THR A 660 -46.73 4.03 -1.91
N ASN A 661 -47.07 3.43 -3.02
CA ASN A 661 -46.33 3.49 -4.27
C ASN A 661 -46.46 4.90 -4.88
N THR A 662 -45.36 5.65 -5.00
CA THR A 662 -45.38 7.01 -5.51
C THR A 662 -45.79 7.14 -6.97
N ASP A 663 -45.58 6.04 -7.76
CA ASP A 663 -45.94 6.01 -9.18
C ASP A 663 -47.41 5.64 -9.40
N ALA A 664 -48.05 5.02 -8.38
CA ALA A 664 -49.46 4.63 -8.37
C ALA A 664 -50.03 4.83 -6.96
N PRO A 665 -50.52 6.04 -6.56
CA PRO A 665 -50.88 6.36 -5.18
C PRO A 665 -52.02 5.55 -4.56
N ASP A 666 -52.82 4.88 -5.38
CA ASP A 666 -53.87 3.96 -4.91
C ASP A 666 -53.34 2.60 -4.50
N ASP A 667 -52.13 2.25 -4.97
CA ASP A 667 -51.42 1.01 -4.63
C ASP A 667 -50.64 1.23 -3.30
N LYS A 668 -51.21 0.70 -2.20
CA LYS A 668 -50.73 0.94 -0.83
C LYS A 668 -50.91 -0.25 0.09
N ILE A 669 -50.05 -0.37 1.09
CA ILE A 669 -50.13 -1.35 2.18
C ILE A 669 -50.20 -0.60 3.50
N VAL A 670 -51.03 -1.08 4.42
CA VAL A 670 -51.21 -0.49 5.76
C VAL A 670 -50.81 -1.51 6.82
N PHE A 671 -49.90 -1.14 7.69
CA PHE A 671 -49.55 -1.89 8.91
C PHE A 671 -50.15 -1.14 10.11
N THR A 672 -50.84 -1.90 10.99
CA THR A 672 -51.54 -1.36 12.15
C THR A 672 -51.04 -2.06 13.43
N SER A 673 -50.84 -1.27 14.49
CA SER A 673 -50.52 -1.74 15.83
C SER A 673 -51.45 -1.08 16.87
N PRO A 674 -51.82 -1.78 17.96
CA PRO A 674 -52.46 -1.12 19.09
C PRO A 674 -51.56 0.01 19.62
N PHE A 675 -52.18 1.14 19.99
CA PHE A 675 -51.47 2.28 20.59
C PHE A 675 -52.08 2.62 21.95
N LYS A 676 -51.19 2.78 22.93
CA LYS A 676 -51.53 3.24 24.28
C LYS A 676 -50.46 4.21 24.75
N VAL A 677 -50.86 5.33 25.28
CA VAL A 677 -49.93 6.27 25.90
C VAL A 677 -49.42 5.66 27.21
N LEU A 678 -48.11 5.68 27.41
CA LEU A 678 -47.49 5.23 28.65
C LEU A 678 -47.83 6.17 29.80
N GLU A 679 -48.07 5.63 30.97
CA GLU A 679 -48.29 6.43 32.19
C GLU A 679 -47.04 7.24 32.55
N PRO A 680 -47.17 8.44 33.09
CA PRO A 680 -46.03 9.24 33.53
C PRO A 680 -45.18 8.45 34.54
N ILE A 681 -43.86 8.46 34.34
CA ILE A 681 -42.92 7.77 35.23
C ILE A 681 -42.89 8.51 36.60
N VAL A 682 -43.12 7.77 37.66
CA VAL A 682 -43.00 8.24 39.04
C VAL A 682 -41.72 7.66 39.65
N SER A 683 -40.89 8.52 40.24
CA SER A 683 -39.67 8.09 40.94
C SER A 683 -39.97 7.29 42.21
N ASN A 684 -39.00 6.49 42.69
CA ASN A 684 -39.12 5.74 43.94
C ASN A 684 -39.40 6.64 45.19
N THR A 685 -39.29 7.96 45.04
CA THR A 685 -39.59 8.95 46.07
C THR A 685 -40.98 9.58 45.90
N GLY A 686 -41.81 9.08 44.98
CA GLY A 686 -43.18 9.55 44.72
C GLY A 686 -43.24 10.86 43.89
N LYS A 687 -42.12 11.40 43.39
CA LYS A 687 -42.12 12.55 42.52
C LYS A 687 -42.29 12.11 41.04
N GLN A 688 -43.20 12.77 40.35
CA GLN A 688 -43.43 12.57 38.92
C GLN A 688 -42.18 12.97 38.15
N ALA A 689 -41.56 12.03 37.44
CA ALA A 689 -40.32 12.21 36.67
C ALA A 689 -40.59 12.68 35.23
N THR A 690 -41.77 12.37 34.66
CA THR A 690 -42.23 12.83 33.35
C THR A 690 -43.61 13.40 33.43
N ASN A 691 -43.93 14.45 32.64
CA ASN A 691 -45.27 14.93 32.47
C ASN A 691 -46.04 14.15 31.36
N GLU A 692 -47.35 14.36 31.25
CA GLU A 692 -48.20 13.68 30.27
C GLU A 692 -47.75 13.89 28.82
N MET A 693 -47.29 15.11 28.48
CA MET A 693 -46.80 15.42 27.16
C MET A 693 -45.47 14.69 26.84
N GLN A 694 -44.58 14.57 27.82
CA GLN A 694 -43.34 13.79 27.67
C GLN A 694 -43.63 12.27 27.54
N SER A 695 -44.63 11.76 28.28
CA SER A 695 -45.08 10.36 28.16
C SER A 695 -45.74 10.11 26.80
N LEU A 696 -46.53 11.05 26.28
CA LEU A 696 -47.09 10.99 24.92
C LEU A 696 -45.96 11.01 23.87
N GLY A 697 -45.00 11.91 23.96
CA GLY A 697 -43.86 11.99 23.05
C GLY A 697 -43.03 10.74 23.03
N SER A 698 -42.74 10.17 24.21
CA SER A 698 -42.01 8.87 24.33
C SER A 698 -42.79 7.73 23.70
N SER A 699 -44.14 7.68 23.94
CA SER A 699 -45.03 6.64 23.38
C SER A 699 -45.08 6.69 21.85
N ILE A 700 -45.12 7.89 21.28
CA ILE A 700 -45.11 8.14 19.83
C ILE A 700 -43.78 7.69 19.24
N THR A 701 -42.66 8.08 19.84
CA THR A 701 -41.30 7.70 19.39
C THR A 701 -41.10 6.17 19.40
N TYR A 702 -41.51 5.56 20.51
CA TYR A 702 -41.44 4.10 20.71
C TYR A 702 -42.29 3.35 19.64
N MET A 703 -43.56 3.74 19.49
CA MET A 703 -44.45 3.07 18.55
C MET A 703 -44.08 3.32 17.08
N ARG A 704 -43.58 4.50 16.76
CA ARG A 704 -43.07 4.82 15.42
C ARG A 704 -41.89 3.89 15.02
N ARG A 705 -40.99 3.59 15.96
CA ARG A 705 -39.90 2.64 15.75
C ARG A 705 -40.43 1.25 15.35
N TYR A 706 -41.40 0.70 16.13
CA TYR A 706 -41.99 -0.60 15.88
C TYR A 706 -42.77 -0.65 14.57
N LEU A 707 -43.49 0.40 14.20
CA LEU A 707 -44.21 0.44 12.91
C LEU A 707 -43.24 0.36 11.72
N TYR A 708 -42.10 1.05 11.77
CA TYR A 708 -41.07 0.93 10.74
C TYR A 708 -40.40 -0.46 10.78
N MET A 709 -40.17 -1.02 11.95
CA MET A 709 -39.59 -2.37 12.08
C MET A 709 -40.53 -3.42 11.47
N ILE A 710 -41.82 -3.38 11.78
CA ILE A 710 -42.82 -4.29 11.20
C ILE A 710 -42.93 -4.10 9.68
N ALA A 711 -43.03 -2.88 9.19
CA ALA A 711 -43.11 -2.60 7.77
C ALA A 711 -41.88 -3.10 6.99
N MET A 712 -40.70 -2.96 7.59
CA MET A 712 -39.41 -3.34 6.98
C MET A 712 -38.94 -4.77 7.33
N ASP A 713 -39.76 -5.51 8.13
CA ASP A 713 -39.46 -6.87 8.58
C ASP A 713 -38.10 -6.97 9.32
N ILE A 714 -37.84 -5.97 10.19
CA ILE A 714 -36.61 -5.87 10.96
C ILE A 714 -36.75 -6.71 12.22
N VAL A 715 -35.89 -7.71 12.41
CA VAL A 715 -35.88 -8.59 13.55
C VAL A 715 -34.84 -8.12 14.58
N GLU A 716 -35.26 -7.98 15.85
CA GLU A 716 -34.39 -7.88 17.01
C GLU A 716 -34.36 -9.24 17.69
N SER A 717 -33.15 -9.83 17.87
CA SER A 717 -33.00 -10.99 18.74
C SER A 717 -33.04 -10.49 20.18
N ASP A 718 -34.15 -10.74 20.88
CA ASP A 718 -34.21 -10.64 22.32
C ASP A 718 -33.69 -11.93 22.95
N ASP A 719 -32.69 -11.83 23.83
CA ASP A 719 -32.24 -12.99 24.63
C ASP A 719 -33.33 -13.51 25.56
N PHE A 720 -34.50 -12.88 25.57
CA PHE A 720 -35.67 -13.27 26.31
C PHE A 720 -36.57 -14.29 25.58
N ASP A 721 -36.50 -14.42 24.29
CA ASP A 721 -37.36 -15.33 23.51
C ASP A 721 -36.98 -16.81 23.71
N GLY A 722 -35.84 -17.10 24.31
CA GLY A 722 -35.42 -18.45 24.70
C GLY A 722 -36.04 -18.96 26.00
N SER A 723 -36.77 -18.11 26.76
CA SER A 723 -37.31 -18.46 28.05
C SER A 723 -38.85 -18.56 28.13
N VAL A 724 -39.55 -18.26 27.02
CA VAL A 724 -41.03 -18.38 26.96
C VAL A 724 -41.35 -19.72 26.36
N GLY A 725 -41.56 -20.73 27.23
CA GLY A 725 -42.08 -22.01 26.79
C GLY A 725 -41.58 -23.27 27.50
N SER A 726 -40.76 -23.19 28.54
CA SER A 726 -40.41 -24.34 29.36
C SER A 726 -41.30 -24.46 30.60
N PRO A 727 -41.90 -25.66 30.90
CA PRO A 727 -42.68 -25.85 32.10
C PRO A 727 -41.81 -25.71 33.32
N SER A 728 -42.28 -25.00 34.34
CA SER A 728 -41.67 -24.85 35.64
C SER A 728 -41.61 -26.19 36.38
N ASP A 729 -40.42 -26.80 36.49
CA ASP A 729 -40.15 -27.78 37.51
C ASP A 729 -39.56 -27.09 38.74
N THR A 730 -40.38 -27.15 39.78
CA THR A 730 -40.00 -26.70 41.13
C THR A 730 -39.03 -27.70 41.73
N SER A 731 -37.83 -27.29 42.03
CA SER A 731 -37.11 -27.54 43.29
C SER A 731 -35.61 -27.44 43.09
N THR A 732 -35.03 -26.37 43.51
CA THR A 732 -33.93 -26.25 44.50
C THR A 732 -33.43 -24.81 44.48
N LYS A 733 -33.66 -24.13 45.59
CA LYS A 733 -33.09 -22.83 45.90
C LYS A 733 -31.54 -22.98 45.91
N ALA A 734 -30.90 -22.51 44.87
CA ALA A 734 -29.52 -22.04 44.98
C ALA A 734 -29.58 -20.51 45.22
N GLU A 735 -28.97 -20.06 46.29
CA GLU A 735 -28.84 -18.63 46.59
C GLU A 735 -28.18 -17.92 45.37
N PRO A 736 -28.67 -16.74 44.98
CA PRO A 736 -28.01 -15.97 43.95
C PRO A 736 -26.63 -15.53 44.46
N PRO A 737 -25.59 -15.53 43.63
CA PRO A 737 -24.29 -15.02 44.02
C PRO A 737 -24.45 -13.56 44.46
N LYS A 738 -23.96 -13.23 45.63
CA LYS A 738 -23.96 -11.88 46.20
C LYS A 738 -23.32 -10.95 45.19
N LYS A 739 -24.12 -10.01 44.69
CA LYS A 739 -23.61 -8.87 43.92
C LYS A 739 -22.61 -8.13 44.79
N THR A 740 -21.34 -8.25 44.47
CA THR A 740 -20.30 -7.40 45.01
C THR A 740 -20.57 -5.98 44.53
N ARG A 741 -20.84 -5.09 45.44
CA ARG A 741 -20.99 -3.66 45.23
C ARG A 741 -19.73 -3.14 44.57
N PRO A 742 -19.79 -2.25 43.55
CA PRO A 742 -18.60 -1.64 43.01
C PRO A 742 -17.79 -0.96 44.10
N ALA A 743 -16.52 -1.31 44.23
CA ALA A 743 -15.62 -0.71 45.20
C ALA A 743 -15.54 0.80 45.05
N THR A 744 -15.47 1.53 46.12
CA THR A 744 -15.24 2.99 46.10
C THR A 744 -13.88 3.32 45.49
N VAL A 745 -13.66 4.58 45.09
CA VAL A 745 -12.39 5.01 44.46
C VAL A 745 -11.18 4.70 45.37
N GLU A 746 -11.36 4.71 46.70
CA GLU A 746 -10.30 4.35 47.67
C GLU A 746 -10.04 2.84 47.74
N GLU A 747 -11.08 2.01 47.74
CA GLU A 747 -10.92 0.54 47.66
C GLU A 747 -10.29 0.08 46.37
N ARG A 748 -10.52 0.81 45.23
CA ARG A 748 -9.81 0.53 43.97
C ARG A 748 -8.35 0.95 43.98
N LYS A 749 -7.98 1.95 44.79
CA LYS A 749 -6.56 2.31 44.93
C LYS A 749 -5.81 1.26 45.76
N GLU A 750 -6.42 0.76 46.83
CA GLU A 750 -5.80 -0.29 47.67
C GLU A 750 -5.67 -1.63 46.94
N THR A 751 -6.70 -2.03 46.16
CA THR A 751 -6.66 -3.27 45.36
C THR A 751 -5.68 -3.17 44.19
N LYS A 752 -5.44 -1.96 43.64
CA LYS A 752 -4.41 -1.74 42.62
C LYS A 752 -3.00 -1.74 43.21
N SER A 753 -2.80 -1.42 44.48
CA SER A 753 -1.48 -1.40 45.08
C SER A 753 -0.95 -2.79 45.44
N GLU A 754 -1.81 -3.81 45.46
CA GLU A 754 -1.39 -5.20 45.77
C GLU A 754 -1.11 -6.05 44.51
N LEU A 755 -1.46 -5.60 43.31
CA LEU A 755 -1.38 -6.39 42.07
C LEU A 755 -0.38 -5.90 41.02
N THR A 756 0.31 -4.77 41.25
CA THR A 756 1.36 -4.28 40.34
C THR A 756 2.55 -3.81 41.18
N ALA A 757 3.67 -4.54 41.09
CA ALA A 757 4.97 -3.88 41.24
C ALA A 757 4.97 -2.68 40.25
N PRO A 758 5.36 -1.47 40.67
CA PRO A 758 5.32 -0.32 39.78
C PRO A 758 6.23 -0.63 38.62
N ASP A 759 5.67 -0.62 37.39
CA ASP A 759 6.46 -0.56 36.18
C ASP A 759 7.06 0.86 36.12
N ASP A 760 8.19 1.02 36.76
CA ASP A 760 8.92 2.28 36.92
C ASP A 760 9.71 2.61 35.65
N ASN A 761 9.61 1.79 34.59
CA ASN A 761 10.33 1.99 33.36
C ASN A 761 9.82 3.20 32.58
N ALA A 762 10.74 3.94 31.95
CA ALA A 762 10.43 5.10 31.14
C ALA A 762 9.58 4.70 29.91
N THR A 763 8.59 5.51 29.60
CA THR A 763 7.74 5.30 28.41
C THR A 763 8.54 5.52 27.14
N ALA A 764 8.13 4.91 26.02
CA ALA A 764 8.74 5.11 24.70
C ALA A 764 8.78 6.59 24.29
N LEU A 765 7.82 7.41 24.74
CA LEU A 765 7.79 8.84 24.47
C LEU A 765 8.87 9.60 25.27
N GLN A 766 9.06 9.27 26.55
CA GLN A 766 10.12 9.85 27.41
C GLN A 766 11.50 9.49 26.89
N ILE A 767 11.73 8.23 26.50
CA ILE A 767 12.99 7.78 25.91
C ILE A 767 13.26 8.50 24.57
N LYS A 768 12.23 8.70 23.75
CA LYS A 768 12.36 9.44 22.49
C LYS A 768 12.72 10.92 22.73
N GLY A 769 12.16 11.52 23.79
CA GLY A 769 12.52 12.87 24.24
C GLY A 769 13.98 12.98 24.63
N LEU A 770 14.46 12.09 25.48
CA LEU A 770 15.86 12.02 25.92
C LEU A 770 16.82 11.84 24.73
N LYS A 771 16.55 10.89 23.85
CA LYS A 771 17.35 10.65 22.63
C LYS A 771 17.44 11.88 21.73
N ARG A 772 16.38 12.68 21.64
CA ARG A 772 16.38 13.92 20.85
C ARG A 772 17.33 14.97 21.43
N VAL A 773 17.25 15.25 22.74
CA VAL A 773 18.13 16.25 23.37
C VAL A 773 19.59 15.80 23.42
N LEU A 774 19.88 14.50 23.58
CA LEU A 774 21.22 13.94 23.45
C LEU A 774 21.78 14.13 22.04
N LYS A 775 20.99 13.90 21.00
CA LYS A 775 21.39 14.10 19.62
C LYS A 775 21.68 15.59 19.33
N GLU A 776 20.85 16.48 19.88
CA GLU A 776 21.05 17.93 19.73
C GLU A 776 22.31 18.39 20.45
N LEU A 777 22.60 17.88 21.65
CA LEU A 777 23.82 18.15 22.38
C LEU A 777 25.06 17.71 21.58
N ASN A 778 25.05 16.51 21.02
CA ASN A 778 26.14 16.01 20.18
C ASN A 778 26.36 16.86 18.93
N THR A 779 25.29 17.36 18.34
CA THR A 779 25.36 18.22 17.14
C THR A 779 25.95 19.59 17.47
N LYS A 780 25.53 20.21 18.60
CA LYS A 780 26.02 21.56 19.01
C LYS A 780 27.40 21.52 19.65
N ASN A 781 27.75 20.44 20.35
CA ASN A 781 29.04 20.28 21.01
C ASN A 781 29.55 18.83 20.93
N PRO A 782 30.26 18.47 19.85
CA PRO A 782 30.78 17.10 19.68
C PRO A 782 31.78 16.66 20.78
N SER A 783 32.32 17.58 21.57
CA SER A 783 33.20 17.22 22.70
C SER A 783 32.45 16.56 23.89
N GLU A 784 31.13 16.63 23.92
CA GLU A 784 30.25 15.93 24.89
C GLU A 784 29.95 14.45 24.52
N GLU A 785 30.47 13.99 23.41
CA GLU A 785 30.26 12.60 22.96
C GLU A 785 30.61 11.54 24.00
N PRO A 786 31.74 11.63 24.78
CA PRO A 786 32.01 10.68 25.84
C PRO A 786 30.97 10.68 26.97
N TYR A 787 30.39 11.84 27.30
CA TYR A 787 29.32 11.98 28.28
C TYR A 787 28.01 11.35 27.76
N ILE A 788 27.70 11.57 26.51
CA ILE A 788 26.52 10.99 25.85
C ILE A 788 26.64 9.47 25.78
N SER A 789 27.80 8.95 25.40
CA SER A 789 28.11 7.53 25.36
C SER A 789 28.00 6.87 26.73
N GLN A 790 28.42 7.57 27.81
CA GLN A 790 28.24 7.07 29.17
C GLN A 790 26.76 6.96 29.57
N ILE A 791 25.93 7.96 29.24
CA ILE A 791 24.49 7.90 29.50
C ILE A 791 23.86 6.71 28.77
N ILE A 792 24.25 6.42 27.54
CA ILE A 792 23.75 5.30 26.75
C ILE A 792 24.13 3.97 27.40
N LEU A 793 25.39 3.84 27.84
CA LEU A 793 25.90 2.65 28.54
C LEU A 793 25.22 2.43 29.87
N ASP A 794 25.13 3.46 30.70
CA ASP A 794 24.55 3.38 32.05
C ASP A 794 23.05 3.07 32.02
N SER A 795 22.38 3.40 30.92
CA SER A 795 20.96 3.09 30.71
C SER A 795 20.73 1.78 29.94
N GLU A 796 21.76 0.98 29.71
CA GLU A 796 21.71 -0.25 28.89
C GLU A 796 20.95 -0.02 27.58
N ASN A 797 21.38 0.98 26.80
CA ASN A 797 20.68 1.40 25.58
C ASN A 797 19.21 1.82 25.79
N PHE A 798 18.93 2.42 26.97
CA PHE A 798 17.60 2.91 27.36
C PHE A 798 16.56 1.81 27.71
N THR A 799 16.98 0.54 27.87
CA THR A 799 16.06 -0.57 28.18
C THR A 799 15.70 -0.65 29.66
N ASN A 800 16.60 -0.25 30.53
CA ASN A 800 16.43 -0.28 31.99
C ASN A 800 16.31 1.12 32.63
N LEU A 801 15.78 2.10 31.90
CA LEU A 801 15.67 3.47 32.37
C LEU A 801 14.33 3.69 33.08
N THR A 802 14.37 4.12 34.36
CA THR A 802 13.15 4.49 35.07
C THR A 802 12.60 5.83 34.60
N LYS A 803 11.29 6.07 34.80
CA LYS A 803 10.65 7.35 34.44
C LYS A 803 11.35 8.54 35.06
N THR A 804 11.62 8.46 36.36
CA THR A 804 12.31 9.50 37.11
C THR A 804 13.71 9.75 36.57
N LYS A 805 14.48 8.69 36.30
CA LYS A 805 15.84 8.82 35.79
C LYS A 805 15.87 9.39 34.35
N CYS A 806 14.91 9.02 33.53
CA CYS A 806 14.75 9.55 32.17
C CYS A 806 14.44 11.05 32.18
N GLU A 807 13.61 11.51 33.11
CA GLU A 807 13.27 12.93 33.28
C GLU A 807 14.47 13.74 33.80
N GLU A 808 15.18 13.22 34.81
CA GLU A 808 16.42 13.84 35.33
C GLU A 808 17.48 14.04 34.23
N LEU A 809 17.77 12.98 33.46
CA LEU A 809 18.73 13.04 32.36
C LEU A 809 18.27 13.99 31.25
N THR A 810 16.98 14.02 30.95
CA THR A 810 16.44 14.96 29.96
C THR A 810 16.62 16.41 30.39
N GLN A 811 16.36 16.71 31.67
CA GLN A 811 16.59 18.07 32.23
C GLN A 811 18.06 18.45 32.27
N GLU A 812 18.94 17.51 32.67
CA GLU A 812 20.38 17.73 32.75
C GLU A 812 20.95 18.06 31.38
N VAL A 813 20.61 17.28 30.36
CA VAL A 813 21.06 17.51 28.96
C VAL A 813 20.48 18.80 28.40
N SER A 814 19.21 19.11 28.69
CA SER A 814 18.60 20.38 28.27
C SER A 814 19.29 21.59 28.88
N SER A 815 19.65 21.51 30.17
CA SER A 815 20.42 22.57 30.83
C SER A 815 21.83 22.76 30.26
N LYS A 816 22.44 21.69 29.78
CA LYS A 816 23.74 21.79 29.04
C LYS A 816 23.53 22.47 27.68
N LEU A 817 22.45 22.14 26.97
CA LEU A 817 22.08 22.77 25.68
C LEU A 817 21.82 24.28 25.85
N GLU A 818 21.09 24.70 26.88
CA GLU A 818 20.83 26.11 27.19
C GLU A 818 22.11 26.93 27.48
N LYS A 819 23.14 26.28 28.03
CA LYS A 819 24.44 26.91 28.29
C LYS A 819 25.30 27.09 27.02
N LEU A 820 24.94 26.36 25.95
CA LEU A 820 25.64 26.43 24.67
C LEU A 820 25.02 27.49 23.72
N GLY A 821 23.88 28.09 24.09
CA GLY A 821 23.19 29.14 23.33
C GLY A 821 22.31 28.62 22.25
#